data_8cc2122bafd564b9eb10b0438c9ddf7b
#
_entry.id   8cc2122bafd564b9eb10b0438c9ddf7b
#
_cell.length_a   1.000
_cell.length_b   1.000
_cell.length_c   1.000
_cell.angle_alpha   90.00
_cell.angle_beta   90.00
_cell.angle_gamma   90.00
#
_symmetry.space_group_name_H-M   'P 1'
#
loop_
_entity.id
_entity.type
_entity.pdbx_description
1 polymer ?
#
loop_
_entity_poly.entity_id
_entity_poly.type
_entity_poly.pdbx_seq_one_letter_code
_entity_poly.pdbx_strand_id
1 'polypeptide(L)'
;MKEILAAHDTFPKLLERNAERFGERKIAMREKEFGIWQEYTWKDYREHVKYFSLGLMSLGLSRNDKVAIIGDNRPEWVWAEVAAQAAGAIPLGLYQDSTLKEVAYIIDHSDSVFVVAEDQEQVDKILEMKDQLPKVRYIIYSDPRGMRSYKETYLLDFKDVENSGRELEQREPGLYEKKIAESKLEDLALICYTSGTTGFPKGAMLSFRNLLTMAANLMEVDPKGEKDEFVSFLPLAWIGEQMMCLSSALLTGFTVNFPEKPETVQENIREIGPTIMFSPPRIWENMTSTVQVKVMDASWLKRAMYHWAVPVGYEYADTIFRKRQPSFGLLLRHRLAYYLVFRALKDRLGLLRIRTASTGGAALGPDVFKFFNAMGVNLKQIYGQTEISGISCIHREGDINFDSVGKPIPETEISLSDTGEILSRSPSVFIGYYKSPEETEKTLAGGWLHSGDAGYFTEDGHLIVIDRVKDVMHLNDATRFSPQFIENKLKFSPYIKECVCLGHERDFIASMICIDYPNVGKWAEGRRISYTTYTDLAEKSEIIDLIMKEVAKVNETLPATTRIRKFVLLYKELDADDDELTRTRKVRRAFVGDRYRHVIEGIYRGEMSIPIDAVIKYQDGKTSNIKTTLAVKDL
;
A
#
# COMPACT_ATOMS: atom_id res chain seq x y z
N MET A 1 23.60 4.28 12.25
CA MET A 1 22.60 3.21 12.37
C MET A 1 23.19 1.91 12.86
N LYS A 2 24.27 1.39 12.26
CA LYS A 2 24.90 0.11 12.67
C LYS A 2 25.30 0.06 14.14
N GLU A 3 25.82 1.15 14.71
CA GLU A 3 26.14 1.24 16.15
C GLU A 3 24.90 1.15 17.05
N ILE A 4 23.78 1.74 16.62
CA ILE A 4 22.51 1.66 17.35
C ILE A 4 22.05 0.20 17.38
N LEU A 5 22.06 -0.47 16.24
CA LEU A 5 21.61 -1.86 16.10
C LEU A 5 22.51 -2.86 16.82
N ALA A 6 23.79 -2.53 17.02
CA ALA A 6 24.70 -3.37 17.81
C ALA A 6 24.32 -3.42 19.31
N ALA A 7 23.65 -2.38 19.83
CA ALA A 7 23.22 -2.30 21.24
C ALA A 7 21.71 -2.53 21.41
N HIS A 8 20.89 -2.20 20.40
CA HIS A 8 19.44 -2.24 20.45
C HIS A 8 18.90 -2.94 19.19
N ASP A 9 18.94 -4.26 19.19
CA ASP A 9 18.77 -5.14 18.05
C ASP A 9 17.35 -5.70 17.87
N THR A 10 16.37 -5.19 18.66
CA THR A 10 14.95 -5.54 18.55
C THR A 10 14.06 -4.32 18.74
N PHE A 11 12.81 -4.38 18.31
CA PHE A 11 11.88 -3.25 18.45
C PHE A 11 11.63 -2.86 19.92
N PRO A 12 11.41 -3.81 20.87
CA PRO A 12 11.32 -3.45 22.28
C PRO A 12 12.56 -2.73 22.83
N LYS A 13 13.77 -3.16 22.45
CA LYS A 13 15.02 -2.49 22.87
C LYS A 13 15.17 -1.09 22.28
N LEU A 14 14.76 -0.89 21.02
CA LEU A 14 14.72 0.44 20.40
C LEU A 14 13.70 1.35 21.07
N LEU A 15 12.54 0.81 21.49
CA LEU A 15 11.54 1.57 22.26
C LEU A 15 12.11 2.02 23.60
N GLU A 16 12.78 1.16 24.37
CA GLU A 16 13.44 1.51 25.63
C GLU A 16 14.45 2.65 25.40
N ARG A 17 15.35 2.49 24.42
CA ARG A 17 16.31 3.53 24.04
C ARG A 17 15.63 4.88 23.73
N ASN A 18 14.53 4.86 22.97
CA ASN A 18 13.84 6.10 22.60
C ASN A 18 13.11 6.72 23.78
N ALA A 19 12.52 5.92 24.67
CA ALA A 19 11.90 6.39 25.90
C ALA A 19 12.94 7.02 26.84
N GLU A 20 14.12 6.44 26.99
CA GLU A 20 15.23 7.02 27.75
C GLU A 20 15.73 8.34 27.14
N ARG A 21 15.90 8.35 25.80
CA ARG A 21 16.45 9.50 25.08
C ARG A 21 15.48 10.68 25.03
N PHE A 22 14.22 10.44 24.76
CA PHE A 22 13.22 11.47 24.47
C PHE A 22 12.24 11.71 25.63
N GLY A 23 11.84 10.65 26.34
CA GLY A 23 10.93 10.72 27.49
C GLY A 23 9.62 11.45 27.15
N GLU A 24 9.24 12.39 28.02
CA GLU A 24 8.07 13.27 27.86
C GLU A 24 8.33 14.46 26.91
N ARG A 25 9.60 14.69 26.51
CA ARG A 25 9.98 15.89 25.74
C ARG A 25 9.60 15.82 24.28
N LYS A 26 9.27 14.63 23.77
CA LYS A 26 9.00 14.40 22.36
C LYS A 26 7.80 13.49 22.18
N ILE A 27 6.92 13.91 21.27
CA ILE A 27 5.78 13.12 20.83
C ILE A 27 6.29 11.98 19.94
N ALA A 28 5.89 10.76 20.29
CA ALA A 28 6.14 9.56 19.48
C ALA A 28 5.01 9.34 18.48
N MET A 29 3.77 9.51 18.94
CA MET A 29 2.57 9.24 18.17
C MET A 29 1.53 10.32 18.40
N ARG A 30 0.72 10.57 17.37
CA ARG A 30 -0.56 11.27 17.49
C ARG A 30 -1.67 10.44 16.87
N GLU A 31 -2.83 10.50 17.47
CA GLU A 31 -4.06 9.94 16.94
C GLU A 31 -5.13 11.01 16.86
N LYS A 32 -5.89 11.04 15.79
CA LYS A 32 -7.04 11.92 15.69
C LYS A 32 -8.30 11.18 16.13
N GLU A 33 -8.96 11.71 17.16
CA GLU A 33 -10.22 11.18 17.67
C GLU A 33 -11.18 12.34 17.95
N PHE A 34 -12.44 12.22 17.49
CA PHE A 34 -13.46 13.28 17.59
C PHE A 34 -12.99 14.66 17.10
N GLY A 35 -12.18 14.66 16.02
CA GLY A 35 -11.62 15.88 15.44
C GLY A 35 -10.43 16.49 16.19
N ILE A 36 -9.95 15.87 17.26
CA ILE A 36 -8.86 16.35 18.12
C ILE A 36 -7.67 15.40 18.04
N TRP A 37 -6.47 15.95 17.84
CA TRP A 37 -5.24 15.19 17.89
C TRP A 37 -4.84 14.92 19.34
N GLN A 38 -4.89 13.65 19.76
CA GLN A 38 -4.32 13.14 21.00
C GLN A 38 -2.82 12.91 20.81
N GLU A 39 -2.03 13.23 21.82
CA GLU A 39 -0.57 13.13 21.75
C GLU A 39 -0.05 12.11 22.75
N TYR A 40 0.83 11.23 22.28
CA TYR A 40 1.51 10.22 23.09
C TYR A 40 3.02 10.43 22.98
N THR A 41 3.68 10.64 24.13
CA THR A 41 5.14 10.78 24.20
C THR A 41 5.83 9.42 24.07
N TRP A 42 7.15 9.41 23.90
CA TRP A 42 7.91 8.16 23.92
C TRP A 42 7.82 7.43 25.27
N LYS A 43 7.62 8.18 26.37
CA LYS A 43 7.34 7.59 27.69
C LYS A 43 5.97 6.90 27.71
N ASP A 44 4.93 7.57 27.22
CA ASP A 44 3.58 6.98 27.16
C ASP A 44 3.58 5.72 26.29
N TYR A 45 4.22 5.76 25.11
CA TYR A 45 4.36 4.60 24.24
C TYR A 45 5.00 3.42 24.98
N ARG A 46 6.13 3.66 25.67
CA ARG A 46 6.78 2.62 26.48
C ARG A 46 5.88 2.08 27.58
N GLU A 47 5.14 2.95 28.30
CA GLU A 47 4.25 2.55 29.39
C GLU A 47 3.12 1.65 28.91
N HIS A 48 2.44 2.01 27.82
CA HIS A 48 1.41 1.19 27.19
C HIS A 48 1.97 -0.19 26.79
N VAL A 49 3.08 -0.22 26.08
CA VAL A 49 3.73 -1.48 25.66
C VAL A 49 4.14 -2.31 26.88
N LYS A 50 4.73 -1.72 27.92
CA LYS A 50 5.14 -2.43 29.13
C LYS A 50 3.95 -3.10 29.80
N TYR A 51 2.91 -2.32 30.11
CA TYR A 51 1.79 -2.86 30.89
C TYR A 51 0.93 -3.80 30.06
N PHE A 52 0.75 -3.56 28.77
CA PHE A 52 0.05 -4.50 27.93
C PHE A 52 0.82 -5.83 27.77
N SER A 53 2.15 -5.78 27.61
CA SER A 53 3.01 -6.97 27.56
C SER A 53 2.90 -7.82 28.81
N LEU A 54 3.01 -7.18 29.97
CA LEU A 54 2.85 -7.83 31.28
C LEU A 54 1.43 -8.40 31.45
N GLY A 55 0.41 -7.67 30.98
CA GLY A 55 -0.98 -8.15 30.97
C GLY A 55 -1.17 -9.40 30.12
N LEU A 56 -0.62 -9.42 28.91
CA LEU A 56 -0.64 -10.62 28.06
C LEU A 56 0.06 -11.81 28.74
N MET A 57 1.20 -11.58 29.41
CA MET A 57 1.90 -12.62 30.16
C MET A 57 1.08 -13.11 31.37
N SER A 58 0.36 -12.23 32.07
CA SER A 58 -0.54 -12.61 33.17
C SER A 58 -1.69 -13.52 32.71
N LEU A 59 -2.12 -13.36 31.46
CA LEU A 59 -3.12 -14.21 30.80
C LEU A 59 -2.51 -15.50 30.21
N GLY A 60 -1.21 -15.74 30.43
CA GLY A 60 -0.51 -16.95 30.03
C GLY A 60 0.07 -16.93 28.61
N LEU A 61 0.29 -15.74 28.03
CA LEU A 61 1.06 -15.62 26.78
C LEU A 61 2.49 -16.11 27.01
N SER A 62 2.97 -16.96 26.14
CA SER A 62 4.28 -17.58 26.22
C SER A 62 5.16 -17.24 25.01
N ARG A 63 6.49 -17.44 25.15
CA ARG A 63 7.42 -17.27 24.05
C ARG A 63 7.02 -18.10 22.83
N ASN A 64 7.08 -17.50 21.64
CA ASN A 64 6.67 -18.08 20.35
C ASN A 64 5.16 -18.31 20.16
N ASP A 65 4.31 -17.97 21.13
CA ASP A 65 2.87 -17.87 20.89
C ASP A 65 2.60 -16.79 19.82
N LYS A 66 1.46 -16.90 19.12
CA LYS A 66 1.08 -15.94 18.10
C LYS A 66 -0.07 -15.07 18.57
N VAL A 67 0.04 -13.78 18.27
CA VAL A 67 -0.97 -12.76 18.56
C VAL A 67 -1.44 -12.15 17.25
N ALA A 68 -2.68 -12.41 16.87
CA ALA A 68 -3.29 -11.79 15.70
C ALA A 68 -3.80 -10.39 16.06
N ILE A 69 -3.65 -9.41 15.17
CA ILE A 69 -4.10 -8.03 15.37
C ILE A 69 -4.93 -7.61 14.16
N ILE A 70 -6.13 -7.08 14.38
CA ILE A 70 -7.06 -6.67 13.33
C ILE A 70 -7.74 -5.34 13.67
N GLY A 71 -7.71 -4.39 12.75
CA GLY A 71 -8.32 -3.07 12.89
C GLY A 71 -7.67 -2.03 11.98
N ASP A 72 -8.07 -0.76 12.13
CA ASP A 72 -7.44 0.39 11.50
C ASP A 72 -6.08 0.73 12.15
N ASN A 73 -5.38 1.65 11.53
CA ASN A 73 -4.12 2.14 12.09
C ASN A 73 -4.41 2.99 13.34
N ARG A 74 -4.03 2.44 14.50
CA ARG A 74 -4.19 3.06 15.81
C ARG A 74 -2.91 2.88 16.64
N PRO A 75 -2.67 3.73 17.65
CA PRO A 75 -1.61 3.51 18.61
C PRO A 75 -1.71 2.13 19.27
N GLU A 76 -2.93 1.67 19.64
CA GLU A 76 -3.17 0.39 20.29
C GLU A 76 -2.72 -0.80 19.44
N TRP A 77 -2.86 -0.73 18.10
CA TRP A 77 -2.28 -1.74 17.21
C TRP A 77 -0.77 -1.85 17.41
N VAL A 78 -0.09 -0.69 17.35
CA VAL A 78 1.38 -0.63 17.46
C VAL A 78 1.83 -1.04 18.86
N TRP A 79 1.10 -0.62 19.89
CA TRP A 79 1.38 -1.04 21.27
C TRP A 79 1.22 -2.54 21.44
N ALA A 80 0.13 -3.13 20.93
CA ALA A 80 -0.12 -4.57 21.00
C ALA A 80 0.98 -5.37 20.27
N GLU A 81 1.41 -4.91 19.11
CA GLU A 81 2.46 -5.56 18.32
C GLU A 81 3.79 -5.58 19.07
N VAL A 82 4.26 -4.41 19.54
CA VAL A 82 5.54 -4.32 20.25
C VAL A 82 5.45 -4.99 21.63
N ALA A 83 4.29 -4.98 22.29
CA ALA A 83 4.06 -5.68 23.55
C ALA A 83 4.13 -7.20 23.40
N ALA A 84 3.55 -7.76 22.34
CA ALA A 84 3.68 -9.17 22.01
C ALA A 84 5.16 -9.55 21.80
N GLN A 85 5.91 -8.74 21.06
CA GLN A 85 7.35 -8.92 20.83
C GLN A 85 8.16 -8.83 22.13
N ALA A 86 7.80 -7.89 23.03
CA ALA A 86 8.44 -7.74 24.35
C ALA A 86 8.24 -8.96 25.23
N ALA A 87 7.07 -9.63 25.15
CA ALA A 87 6.78 -10.91 25.80
C ALA A 87 7.48 -12.11 25.12
N GLY A 88 8.14 -11.89 23.97
CA GLY A 88 8.74 -12.93 23.15
C GLY A 88 7.75 -13.72 22.28
N ALA A 89 6.53 -13.21 22.13
CA ALA A 89 5.51 -13.74 21.23
C ALA A 89 5.66 -13.12 19.82
N ILE A 90 4.94 -13.68 18.86
CA ILE A 90 5.03 -13.32 17.44
C ILE A 90 3.72 -12.70 17.00
N PRO A 91 3.67 -11.39 16.75
CA PRO A 91 2.48 -10.74 16.20
C PRO A 91 2.28 -11.05 14.72
N LEU A 92 1.04 -10.94 14.27
CA LEU A 92 0.67 -10.94 12.86
C LEU A 92 -0.52 -10.02 12.62
N GLY A 93 -0.47 -9.26 11.54
CA GLY A 93 -1.54 -8.34 11.15
C GLY A 93 -2.54 -8.96 10.19
N LEU A 94 -3.82 -8.64 10.39
CA LEU A 94 -4.90 -8.92 9.44
C LEU A 94 -5.43 -7.61 8.87
N TYR A 95 -5.81 -7.63 7.59
CA TYR A 95 -6.50 -6.50 6.99
C TYR A 95 -7.91 -6.40 7.58
N GLN A 96 -8.32 -5.20 8.00
CA GLN A 96 -9.64 -4.98 8.60
C GLN A 96 -10.80 -5.31 7.66
N ASP A 97 -10.60 -5.13 6.36
CA ASP A 97 -11.56 -5.41 5.29
C ASP A 97 -11.51 -6.88 4.80
N SER A 98 -10.75 -7.76 5.49
CA SER A 98 -10.71 -9.19 5.17
C SER A 98 -12.06 -9.84 5.37
N THR A 99 -12.38 -10.79 4.47
CA THR A 99 -13.59 -11.61 4.61
C THR A 99 -13.49 -12.55 5.82
N LEU A 100 -14.64 -12.99 6.34
CA LEU A 100 -14.70 -13.97 7.43
C LEU A 100 -13.83 -15.20 7.16
N LYS A 101 -13.84 -15.72 5.95
CA LYS A 101 -13.03 -16.89 5.55
C LYS A 101 -11.53 -16.62 5.61
N GLU A 102 -11.09 -15.43 5.18
CA GLU A 102 -9.67 -15.04 5.24
C GLU A 102 -9.23 -14.87 6.70
N VAL A 103 -10.04 -14.20 7.52
CA VAL A 103 -9.76 -14.01 8.95
C VAL A 103 -9.66 -15.35 9.66
N ALA A 104 -10.64 -16.25 9.47
CA ALA A 104 -10.62 -17.58 10.06
C ALA A 104 -9.38 -18.38 9.63
N TYR A 105 -9.09 -18.38 8.33
CA TYR A 105 -7.93 -19.08 7.81
C TYR A 105 -6.62 -18.57 8.42
N ILE A 106 -6.41 -17.25 8.47
CA ILE A 106 -5.14 -16.67 8.96
C ILE A 106 -4.96 -16.97 10.44
N ILE A 107 -6.01 -16.81 11.27
CA ILE A 107 -5.95 -17.05 12.72
C ILE A 107 -5.68 -18.53 13.02
N ASP A 108 -6.38 -19.46 12.34
CA ASP A 108 -6.18 -20.89 12.52
C ASP A 108 -4.81 -21.35 11.99
N HIS A 109 -4.47 -20.96 10.75
CA HIS A 109 -3.20 -21.33 10.12
C HIS A 109 -1.99 -20.84 10.92
N SER A 110 -2.06 -19.64 11.50
CA SER A 110 -0.98 -19.07 12.32
C SER A 110 -0.84 -19.71 13.69
N ASP A 111 -1.80 -20.50 14.14
CA ASP A 111 -1.93 -20.99 15.52
C ASP A 111 -2.04 -19.84 16.54
N SER A 112 -2.73 -18.75 16.19
CA SER A 112 -2.90 -17.62 17.10
C SER A 112 -3.66 -18.02 18.35
N VAL A 113 -3.12 -17.61 19.51
CA VAL A 113 -3.71 -17.89 20.82
C VAL A 113 -4.45 -16.70 21.40
N PHE A 114 -4.08 -15.48 20.98
CA PHE A 114 -4.77 -14.24 21.31
C PHE A 114 -5.09 -13.48 20.03
N VAL A 115 -6.19 -12.74 20.08
CA VAL A 115 -6.58 -11.80 19.01
C VAL A 115 -6.81 -10.44 19.64
N VAL A 116 -6.14 -9.42 19.12
CA VAL A 116 -6.39 -8.02 19.46
C VAL A 116 -7.23 -7.44 18.33
N ALA A 117 -8.44 -6.98 18.65
CA ALA A 117 -9.40 -6.41 17.70
C ALA A 117 -9.65 -4.94 18.02
N GLU A 118 -9.79 -4.09 17.02
CA GLU A 118 -10.03 -2.68 17.26
C GLU A 118 -11.40 -2.45 17.92
N ASP A 119 -12.48 -2.85 17.28
CA ASP A 119 -13.84 -2.44 17.58
C ASP A 119 -14.85 -3.60 17.56
N GLN A 120 -16.11 -3.26 17.77
CA GLN A 120 -17.21 -4.21 17.73
C GLN A 120 -17.29 -4.98 16.41
N GLU A 121 -17.07 -4.34 15.26
CA GLU A 121 -17.16 -5.01 13.96
C GLU A 121 -16.13 -6.14 13.85
N GLN A 122 -14.90 -5.88 14.26
CA GLN A 122 -13.84 -6.87 14.20
C GLN A 122 -14.06 -7.97 15.25
N VAL A 123 -14.57 -7.63 16.44
CA VAL A 123 -14.95 -8.61 17.47
C VAL A 123 -16.05 -9.53 16.96
N ASP A 124 -17.10 -8.99 16.35
CA ASP A 124 -18.22 -9.79 15.82
C ASP A 124 -17.75 -10.77 14.74
N LYS A 125 -16.86 -10.34 13.84
CA LYS A 125 -16.23 -11.25 12.85
C LYS A 125 -15.55 -12.44 13.52
N ILE A 126 -14.84 -12.23 14.63
CA ILE A 126 -14.12 -13.31 15.31
C ILE A 126 -15.08 -14.20 16.10
N LEU A 127 -16.08 -13.61 16.75
CA LEU A 127 -17.10 -14.35 17.51
C LEU A 127 -17.94 -15.26 16.62
N GLU A 128 -18.31 -14.82 15.41
CA GLU A 128 -19.05 -15.64 14.43
C GLU A 128 -18.27 -16.92 14.04
N MET A 129 -16.95 -16.87 14.11
CA MET A 129 -16.07 -18.00 13.75
C MET A 129 -15.42 -18.68 14.95
N LYS A 130 -15.79 -18.30 16.18
CA LYS A 130 -15.09 -18.75 17.40
C LYS A 130 -14.98 -20.25 17.52
N ASP A 131 -16.02 -20.99 17.11
CA ASP A 131 -16.04 -22.45 17.14
C ASP A 131 -15.00 -23.09 16.18
N GLN A 132 -14.60 -22.37 15.14
CA GLN A 132 -13.57 -22.77 14.19
C GLN A 132 -12.15 -22.40 14.67
N LEU A 133 -12.04 -21.63 15.76
CA LEU A 133 -10.80 -21.07 16.30
C LEU A 133 -10.50 -21.62 17.71
N PRO A 134 -10.34 -22.95 17.90
CA PRO A 134 -10.22 -23.56 19.23
C PRO A 134 -8.96 -23.12 19.98
N LYS A 135 -7.91 -22.66 19.29
CA LYS A 135 -6.65 -22.21 19.92
C LYS A 135 -6.74 -20.82 20.51
N VAL A 136 -7.68 -19.97 20.03
CA VAL A 136 -7.86 -18.61 20.54
C VAL A 136 -8.42 -18.66 21.96
N ARG A 137 -7.60 -18.25 22.91
CA ARG A 137 -7.94 -18.22 24.35
C ARG A 137 -8.65 -16.93 24.74
N TYR A 138 -8.16 -15.80 24.22
CA TYR A 138 -8.70 -14.47 24.52
C TYR A 138 -8.82 -13.62 23.27
N ILE A 139 -9.85 -12.77 23.26
CA ILE A 139 -10.07 -11.69 22.29
C ILE A 139 -10.01 -10.40 23.09
N ILE A 140 -9.17 -9.46 22.70
CA ILE A 140 -8.93 -8.19 23.40
C ILE A 140 -9.35 -7.06 22.47
N TYR A 141 -10.32 -6.23 22.91
CA TYR A 141 -10.78 -5.09 22.10
C TYR A 141 -10.21 -3.78 22.65
N SER A 142 -9.88 -2.83 21.76
CA SER A 142 -9.36 -1.51 22.12
C SER A 142 -10.43 -0.43 22.20
N ASP A 143 -11.47 -0.50 21.35
CA ASP A 143 -12.60 0.42 21.40
C ASP A 143 -13.78 -0.20 22.18
N PRO A 144 -14.14 0.35 23.35
CA PRO A 144 -15.23 -0.18 24.18
C PRO A 144 -16.64 0.20 23.67
N ARG A 145 -16.74 0.99 22.60
CA ARG A 145 -18.04 1.39 22.03
C ARG A 145 -18.77 0.17 21.46
N GLY A 146 -20.03 0.02 21.84
CA GLY A 146 -20.85 -1.14 21.44
C GLY A 146 -20.64 -2.40 22.28
N MET A 147 -19.59 -2.49 23.10
CA MET A 147 -19.17 -3.73 23.79
C MET A 147 -19.96 -4.06 25.07
N ARG A 148 -20.84 -3.19 25.55
CA ARG A 148 -21.53 -3.35 26.86
C ARG A 148 -22.46 -4.56 26.96
N SER A 149 -22.95 -5.11 25.85
CA SER A 149 -23.89 -6.23 25.82
C SER A 149 -23.21 -7.60 25.80
N TYR A 150 -21.91 -7.66 25.57
CA TYR A 150 -21.14 -8.91 25.49
C TYR A 150 -20.88 -9.45 26.89
N LYS A 151 -20.94 -10.80 27.03
CA LYS A 151 -20.81 -11.48 28.33
C LYS A 151 -19.73 -12.58 28.32
N GLU A 152 -19.06 -12.72 27.21
CA GLU A 152 -18.01 -13.72 26.98
C GLU A 152 -16.83 -13.44 27.90
N THR A 153 -16.48 -14.38 28.75
CA THR A 153 -15.39 -14.24 29.74
C THR A 153 -13.99 -14.21 29.11
N TYR A 154 -13.89 -14.62 27.87
CA TYR A 154 -12.65 -14.55 27.08
C TYR A 154 -12.54 -13.27 26.25
N LEU A 155 -13.50 -12.36 26.35
CA LEU A 155 -13.50 -11.04 25.71
C LEU A 155 -13.09 -9.99 26.73
N LEU A 156 -11.94 -9.31 26.51
CA LEU A 156 -11.31 -8.42 27.48
C LEU A 156 -11.14 -7.01 26.89
N ASP A 157 -11.27 -6.01 27.74
CA ASP A 157 -10.91 -4.62 27.40
C ASP A 157 -9.38 -4.46 27.42
N PHE A 158 -8.82 -3.74 26.47
CA PHE A 158 -7.38 -3.47 26.37
C PHE A 158 -6.84 -2.83 27.67
N LYS A 159 -7.57 -1.89 28.25
CA LYS A 159 -7.21 -1.22 29.50
C LYS A 159 -7.21 -2.17 30.70
N ASP A 160 -8.11 -3.14 30.73
CA ASP A 160 -8.15 -4.15 31.79
C ASP A 160 -6.94 -5.09 31.70
N VAL A 161 -6.50 -5.41 30.48
CA VAL A 161 -5.26 -6.16 30.26
C VAL A 161 -4.04 -5.34 30.73
N GLU A 162 -3.97 -4.04 30.43
CA GLU A 162 -2.92 -3.17 30.99
C GLU A 162 -2.96 -3.09 32.51
N ASN A 163 -4.16 -3.02 33.12
CA ASN A 163 -4.30 -3.01 34.57
C ASN A 163 -3.78 -4.32 35.20
N SER A 164 -4.09 -5.47 34.59
CA SER A 164 -3.53 -6.75 34.99
C SER A 164 -2.00 -6.76 34.87
N GLY A 165 -1.45 -6.07 33.87
CA GLY A 165 -0.01 -5.88 33.72
C GLY A 165 0.61 -5.02 34.84
N ARG A 166 -0.07 -3.95 35.28
CA ARG A 166 0.37 -3.15 36.43
C ARG A 166 0.39 -3.97 37.71
N GLU A 167 -0.59 -4.85 37.90
CA GLU A 167 -0.61 -5.78 39.04
C GLU A 167 0.53 -6.80 38.98
N LEU A 168 0.84 -7.32 37.79
CA LEU A 168 1.94 -8.27 37.61
C LEU A 168 3.30 -7.59 37.89
N GLU A 169 3.51 -6.35 37.44
CA GLU A 169 4.72 -5.58 37.75
C GLU A 169 4.93 -5.37 39.24
N GLN A 170 3.84 -5.18 40.01
CA GLN A 170 3.94 -5.09 41.48
C GLN A 170 4.35 -6.42 42.12
N ARG A 171 3.92 -7.55 41.55
CA ARG A 171 4.25 -8.89 42.06
C ARG A 171 5.65 -9.36 41.61
N GLU A 172 6.02 -9.03 40.38
CA GLU A 172 7.28 -9.46 39.76
C GLU A 172 8.02 -8.26 39.13
N PRO A 173 8.57 -7.34 39.97
CA PRO A 173 9.27 -6.17 39.46
C PRO A 173 10.45 -6.55 38.57
N GLY A 174 10.58 -5.87 37.42
CA GLY A 174 11.66 -6.09 36.46
C GLY A 174 11.45 -7.27 35.50
N LEU A 175 10.29 -7.93 35.54
CA LEU A 175 9.98 -9.02 34.59
C LEU A 175 10.01 -8.54 33.15
N TYR A 176 9.44 -7.37 32.84
CA TYR A 176 9.43 -6.78 31.52
C TYR A 176 10.84 -6.54 30.97
N GLU A 177 11.69 -5.89 31.76
CA GLU A 177 13.09 -5.59 31.40
C GLU A 177 13.89 -6.88 31.16
N LYS A 178 13.66 -7.89 32.00
CA LYS A 178 14.24 -9.22 31.81
C LYS A 178 13.81 -9.86 30.49
N LYS A 179 12.53 -9.78 30.14
CA LYS A 179 12.01 -10.36 28.89
C LYS A 179 12.57 -9.67 27.64
N ILE A 180 12.67 -8.36 27.67
CA ILE A 180 13.32 -7.61 26.59
C ILE A 180 14.79 -7.99 26.44
N ALA A 181 15.52 -8.15 27.55
CA ALA A 181 16.92 -8.56 27.52
C ALA A 181 17.13 -9.95 26.90
N GLU A 182 16.14 -10.85 27.03
CA GLU A 182 16.14 -12.19 26.44
C GLU A 182 15.93 -12.18 24.90
N SER A 183 15.39 -11.09 24.33
CA SER A 183 15.13 -10.97 22.89
C SER A 183 16.41 -10.83 22.07
N LYS A 184 16.41 -11.39 20.85
CA LYS A 184 17.59 -11.44 19.96
C LYS A 184 17.23 -10.97 18.57
N LEU A 185 18.25 -10.50 17.86
CA LEU A 185 18.17 -10.05 16.46
C LEU A 185 17.58 -11.12 15.52
N GLU A 186 17.85 -12.40 15.80
CA GLU A 186 17.40 -13.54 15.02
C GLU A 186 15.97 -14.00 15.37
N ASP A 187 15.40 -13.51 16.47
CA ASP A 187 14.03 -13.86 16.86
C ASP A 187 13.06 -13.39 15.76
N LEU A 188 12.01 -14.20 15.57
CA LEU A 188 10.94 -13.87 14.66
C LEU A 188 10.17 -12.64 15.18
N ALA A 189 10.23 -11.55 14.42
CA ALA A 189 9.62 -10.29 14.79
C ALA A 189 8.13 -10.26 14.45
N LEU A 190 7.74 -10.78 13.28
CA LEU A 190 6.36 -10.87 12.84
C LEU A 190 6.17 -11.93 11.75
N ILE A 191 4.91 -12.33 11.53
CA ILE A 191 4.48 -13.07 10.34
C ILE A 191 3.60 -12.15 9.51
N CYS A 192 4.04 -11.80 8.31
CA CYS A 192 3.29 -10.94 7.39
C CYS A 192 2.58 -11.79 6.34
N TYR A 193 1.24 -11.82 6.37
CA TYR A 193 0.46 -12.57 5.40
C TYR A 193 0.35 -11.83 4.08
N THR A 194 0.81 -12.47 3.00
CA THR A 194 0.77 -11.91 1.64
C THR A 194 -0.42 -12.47 0.88
N SER A 195 -1.16 -11.61 0.21
CA SER A 195 -2.21 -12.02 -0.71
C SER A 195 -1.58 -12.66 -1.96
N GLY A 196 -1.45 -13.98 -1.95
CA GLY A 196 -1.06 -14.73 -3.14
C GLY A 196 -2.05 -14.51 -4.30
N THR A 197 -1.57 -14.42 -5.52
CA THR A 197 -2.43 -14.29 -6.71
C THR A 197 -3.20 -15.57 -7.05
N THR A 198 -2.93 -16.68 -6.35
CA THR A 198 -3.38 -18.03 -6.71
C THR A 198 -3.80 -18.90 -5.52
N GLY A 199 -4.38 -18.33 -4.44
CA GLY A 199 -4.83 -19.14 -3.31
C GLY A 199 -4.94 -18.37 -2.00
N PHE A 200 -4.97 -19.10 -0.89
CA PHE A 200 -4.96 -18.52 0.45
C PHE A 200 -3.66 -17.74 0.72
N PRO A 201 -3.70 -16.69 1.56
CA PRO A 201 -2.52 -15.92 1.94
C PRO A 201 -1.42 -16.79 2.56
N LYS A 202 -0.15 -16.49 2.25
CA LYS A 202 1.02 -17.15 2.83
C LYS A 202 1.65 -16.27 3.89
N GLY A 203 2.02 -16.84 5.03
CA GLY A 203 2.65 -16.11 6.13
C GLY A 203 4.17 -16.01 5.95
N ALA A 204 4.68 -14.89 5.49
CA ALA A 204 6.12 -14.63 5.41
C ALA A 204 6.69 -14.35 6.81
N MET A 205 7.68 -15.16 7.23
CA MET A 205 8.34 -15.05 8.54
C MET A 205 9.50 -14.06 8.47
N LEU A 206 9.42 -12.98 9.24
CA LEU A 206 10.41 -11.90 9.26
C LEU A 206 11.02 -11.76 10.66
N SER A 207 12.35 -11.85 10.74
CA SER A 207 13.11 -11.61 11.98
C SER A 207 13.37 -10.12 12.20
N PHE A 208 13.76 -9.75 13.42
CA PHE A 208 14.24 -8.39 13.68
C PHE A 208 15.45 -8.04 12.79
N ARG A 209 16.34 -9.01 12.50
CA ARG A 209 17.44 -8.82 11.56
C ARG A 209 16.95 -8.36 10.20
N ASN A 210 15.94 -9.03 9.65
CA ASN A 210 15.43 -8.72 8.31
C ASN A 210 14.91 -7.27 8.26
N LEU A 211 14.04 -6.91 9.21
CA LEU A 211 13.38 -5.60 9.25
C LEU A 211 14.35 -4.46 9.57
N LEU A 212 15.24 -4.65 10.55
CA LEU A 212 16.17 -3.62 10.98
C LEU A 212 17.31 -3.39 10.00
N THR A 213 17.79 -4.44 9.31
CA THR A 213 18.76 -4.28 8.22
C THR A 213 18.15 -3.46 7.08
N MET A 214 16.93 -3.80 6.66
CA MET A 214 16.22 -3.03 5.64
C MET A 214 16.07 -1.56 6.07
N ALA A 215 15.60 -1.30 7.30
CA ALA A 215 15.41 0.06 7.80
C ALA A 215 16.74 0.85 7.85
N ALA A 216 17.83 0.23 8.31
CA ALA A 216 19.14 0.88 8.34
C ALA A 216 19.64 1.23 6.94
N ASN A 217 19.49 0.30 5.99
CA ASN A 217 19.90 0.49 4.60
C ASN A 217 19.05 1.55 3.88
N LEU A 218 17.74 1.61 4.19
CA LEU A 218 16.87 2.68 3.69
C LEU A 218 17.31 4.04 4.24
N MET A 219 17.66 4.13 5.54
CA MET A 219 18.14 5.38 6.15
C MET A 219 19.48 5.86 5.59
N GLU A 220 20.29 4.97 5.01
CA GLU A 220 21.55 5.34 4.35
C GLU A 220 21.30 6.04 3.00
N VAL A 221 20.29 5.60 2.26
CA VAL A 221 19.98 6.13 0.90
C VAL A 221 18.89 7.19 0.86
N ASP A 222 17.98 7.18 1.82
CA ASP A 222 16.90 8.16 1.97
C ASP A 222 16.70 8.52 3.46
N PRO A 223 17.61 9.32 4.05
CA PRO A 223 17.67 9.58 5.47
C PRO A 223 16.39 10.20 6.03
N LYS A 224 15.93 9.64 7.14
CA LYS A 224 14.85 10.17 7.97
C LYS A 224 15.37 10.36 9.39
N GLY A 225 14.77 11.26 10.14
CA GLY A 225 15.25 11.60 11.48
C GLY A 225 14.16 12.05 12.43
N GLU A 226 14.56 12.33 13.66
CA GLU A 226 13.66 12.65 14.77
C GLU A 226 12.71 13.85 14.54
N LYS A 227 13.04 14.73 13.59
CA LYS A 227 12.22 15.92 13.27
C LYS A 227 11.19 15.65 12.18
N ASP A 228 11.20 14.46 11.58
CA ASP A 228 10.27 14.10 10.55
C ASP A 228 8.89 13.73 11.12
N GLU A 229 7.88 13.94 10.31
CA GLU A 229 6.48 13.66 10.58
C GLU A 229 5.95 12.71 9.48
N PHE A 230 5.41 11.58 9.88
CA PHE A 230 4.82 10.57 9.01
C PHE A 230 3.33 10.40 9.32
N VAL A 231 2.48 10.23 8.32
CA VAL A 231 1.07 9.87 8.51
C VAL A 231 0.90 8.40 8.12
N SER A 232 0.52 7.58 9.10
CA SER A 232 0.28 6.15 8.98
C SER A 232 -1.17 5.91 8.60
N PHE A 233 -1.44 5.51 7.37
CA PHE A 233 -2.81 5.33 6.85
C PHE A 233 -2.98 4.11 5.94
N LEU A 234 -1.91 3.41 5.65
CA LEU A 234 -1.97 2.13 4.94
C LEU A 234 -2.08 1.00 5.96
N PRO A 235 -2.74 -0.11 5.64
CA PRO A 235 -2.93 -1.17 6.63
C PRO A 235 -1.64 -1.62 7.30
N LEU A 236 -1.60 -1.66 8.63
CA LEU A 236 -0.44 -2.13 9.40
C LEU A 236 -0.14 -3.61 9.15
N ALA A 237 -1.10 -4.37 8.63
CA ALA A 237 -0.87 -5.72 8.13
C ALA A 237 0.04 -5.78 6.88
N TRP A 238 0.27 -4.64 6.20
CA TRP A 238 1.11 -4.58 5.01
C TRP A 238 2.56 -4.23 5.35
N ILE A 239 3.51 -4.95 4.73
CA ILE A 239 4.95 -4.77 5.00
C ILE A 239 5.43 -3.33 4.78
N GLY A 240 4.84 -2.59 3.84
CA GLY A 240 5.21 -1.18 3.60
C GLY A 240 4.92 -0.28 4.79
N GLU A 241 3.84 -0.53 5.53
CA GLU A 241 3.52 0.21 6.74
C GLU A 241 4.38 -0.25 7.92
N GLN A 242 4.67 -1.56 8.03
CA GLN A 242 5.65 -2.11 8.99
C GLN A 242 7.04 -1.51 8.81
N MET A 243 7.44 -1.29 7.57
CA MET A 243 8.70 -0.64 7.22
C MET A 243 8.77 0.80 7.75
N MET A 244 7.70 1.57 7.60
CA MET A 244 7.68 2.99 7.96
C MET A 244 7.25 3.22 9.41
N CYS A 245 6.08 2.72 9.79
CA CYS A 245 5.46 3.00 11.08
C CYS A 245 6.19 2.36 12.27
N LEU A 246 6.77 1.17 12.08
CA LEU A 246 7.51 0.47 13.13
C LEU A 246 9.02 0.52 12.92
N SER A 247 9.53 -0.17 11.89
CA SER A 247 10.98 -0.36 11.73
C SER A 247 11.75 0.97 11.65
N SER A 248 11.31 1.86 10.74
CA SER A 248 11.96 3.15 10.56
C SER A 248 11.69 4.13 11.70
N ALA A 249 10.46 4.17 12.23
CA ALA A 249 10.09 5.08 13.32
C ALA A 249 10.86 4.75 14.61
N LEU A 250 10.93 3.47 15.01
CA LEU A 250 11.67 3.04 16.20
C LEU A 250 13.18 3.28 16.04
N LEU A 251 13.72 3.04 14.85
CA LEU A 251 15.15 3.24 14.59
C LEU A 251 15.57 4.72 14.64
N THR A 252 14.74 5.62 14.11
CA THR A 252 15.10 7.04 13.90
C THR A 252 14.45 8.00 14.90
N GLY A 253 13.31 7.61 15.46
CA GLY A 253 12.58 8.41 16.43
C GLY A 253 11.70 9.51 15.82
N PHE A 254 11.27 9.44 14.57
CA PHE A 254 10.29 10.38 14.00
C PHE A 254 8.89 10.18 14.58
N THR A 255 8.02 11.18 14.43
CA THR A 255 6.64 11.12 14.93
C THR A 255 5.72 10.45 13.91
N VAL A 256 4.88 9.51 14.37
CA VAL A 256 3.85 8.84 13.58
C VAL A 256 2.48 9.44 13.92
N ASN A 257 1.66 9.73 12.91
CA ASN A 257 0.35 10.33 13.09
C ASN A 257 -0.71 9.40 12.47
N PHE A 258 -1.73 9.03 13.25
CA PHE A 258 -2.82 8.15 12.84
C PHE A 258 -4.06 8.98 12.52
N PRO A 259 -4.57 8.93 11.27
CA PRO A 259 -5.80 9.61 10.86
C PRO A 259 -7.01 9.09 11.63
N GLU A 260 -8.06 9.92 11.72
CA GLU A 260 -9.28 9.57 12.44
C GLU A 260 -10.02 8.37 11.82
N LYS A 261 -10.11 8.35 10.49
CA LYS A 261 -10.74 7.28 9.71
C LYS A 261 -10.32 7.34 8.23
N PRO A 262 -10.51 6.26 7.46
CA PRO A 262 -10.09 6.19 6.06
C PRO A 262 -10.60 7.35 5.17
N GLU A 263 -11.84 7.81 5.37
CA GLU A 263 -12.44 8.88 4.57
C GLU A 263 -11.82 10.25 4.84
N THR A 264 -11.24 10.47 6.01
CA THR A 264 -10.63 11.75 6.42
C THR A 264 -9.12 11.81 6.22
N VAL A 265 -8.49 10.74 5.71
CA VAL A 265 -7.03 10.66 5.52
C VAL A 265 -6.46 11.86 4.79
N GLN A 266 -7.06 12.28 3.66
CA GLN A 266 -6.55 13.41 2.88
C GLN A 266 -6.62 14.74 3.64
N GLU A 267 -7.64 14.94 4.47
CA GLU A 267 -7.78 16.11 5.33
C GLU A 267 -6.73 16.08 6.44
N ASN A 268 -6.56 14.92 7.09
CA ASN A 268 -5.59 14.74 8.16
C ASN A 268 -4.13 14.84 7.67
N ILE A 269 -3.83 14.35 6.47
CA ILE A 269 -2.53 14.60 5.81
C ILE A 269 -2.30 16.11 5.65
N ARG A 270 -3.33 16.87 5.26
CA ARG A 270 -3.22 18.30 5.09
C ARG A 270 -3.03 19.04 6.42
N GLU A 271 -3.71 18.60 7.48
CA GLU A 271 -3.57 19.19 8.83
C GLU A 271 -2.16 19.00 9.41
N ILE A 272 -1.64 17.79 9.33
CA ILE A 272 -0.29 17.45 9.81
C ILE A 272 0.78 18.07 8.91
N GLY A 273 0.60 18.05 7.60
CA GLY A 273 1.62 18.45 6.64
C GLY A 273 2.89 17.60 6.80
N PRO A 274 2.85 16.30 6.53
CA PRO A 274 3.98 15.40 6.78
C PRO A 274 5.24 15.84 6.05
N THR A 275 6.41 15.55 6.62
CA THR A 275 7.70 15.79 5.99
C THR A 275 8.19 14.60 5.18
N ILE A 276 7.70 13.42 5.50
CA ILE A 276 7.96 12.17 4.79
C ILE A 276 6.64 11.47 4.49
N MET A 277 6.55 10.84 3.30
CA MET A 277 5.36 10.11 2.88
C MET A 277 5.76 8.84 2.13
N PHE A 278 5.07 7.75 2.42
CA PHE A 278 5.13 6.51 1.65
C PHE A 278 3.72 6.07 1.31
N SER A 279 3.46 5.74 0.04
CA SER A 279 2.17 5.23 -0.37
C SER A 279 2.21 4.49 -1.70
N PRO A 280 1.27 3.57 -1.96
CA PRO A 280 1.16 2.92 -3.26
C PRO A 280 0.76 3.93 -4.36
N PRO A 281 0.99 3.58 -5.64
CA PRO A 281 0.70 4.43 -6.80
C PRO A 281 -0.69 5.05 -6.80
N ARG A 282 -1.70 4.29 -6.41
CA ARG A 282 -3.10 4.72 -6.40
C ARG A 282 -3.35 6.01 -5.62
N ILE A 283 -2.65 6.24 -4.51
CA ILE A 283 -2.81 7.47 -3.73
C ILE A 283 -2.32 8.67 -4.55
N TRP A 284 -1.20 8.54 -5.23
CA TRP A 284 -0.64 9.57 -6.11
C TRP A 284 -1.54 9.81 -7.33
N GLU A 285 -2.06 8.75 -7.93
CA GLU A 285 -3.04 8.81 -9.03
C GLU A 285 -4.32 9.54 -8.59
N ASN A 286 -4.89 9.21 -7.44
CA ASN A 286 -6.07 9.87 -6.88
C ASN A 286 -5.81 11.36 -6.59
N MET A 287 -4.65 11.71 -6.02
CA MET A 287 -4.27 13.11 -5.82
C MET A 287 -4.18 13.87 -7.15
N THR A 288 -3.58 13.26 -8.18
CA THR A 288 -3.48 13.85 -9.53
C THR A 288 -4.86 14.06 -10.13
N SER A 289 -5.73 13.06 -10.11
CA SER A 289 -7.10 13.14 -10.61
C SER A 289 -7.90 14.23 -9.87
N THR A 290 -7.76 14.31 -8.55
CA THR A 290 -8.39 15.35 -7.73
C THR A 290 -7.96 16.75 -8.16
N VAL A 291 -6.66 16.96 -8.44
CA VAL A 291 -6.16 18.25 -8.93
C VAL A 291 -6.74 18.56 -10.31
N GLN A 292 -6.72 17.61 -11.25
CA GLN A 292 -7.23 17.79 -12.60
C GLN A 292 -8.72 18.18 -12.61
N VAL A 293 -9.54 17.47 -11.83
CA VAL A 293 -10.98 17.76 -11.70
C VAL A 293 -11.24 19.12 -11.07
N LYS A 294 -10.51 19.48 -10.01
CA LYS A 294 -10.65 20.81 -9.38
C LYS A 294 -10.17 21.96 -10.27
N VAL A 295 -9.22 21.71 -11.14
CA VAL A 295 -8.77 22.69 -12.15
C VAL A 295 -9.86 22.92 -13.19
N MET A 296 -10.58 21.88 -13.63
CA MET A 296 -11.71 22.05 -14.57
C MET A 296 -12.82 22.95 -14.01
N ASP A 297 -13.06 22.91 -12.70
CA ASP A 297 -14.04 23.74 -12.01
C ASP A 297 -13.52 25.13 -11.64
N ALA A 298 -12.22 25.36 -11.79
CA ALA A 298 -11.62 26.63 -11.38
C ALA A 298 -11.99 27.78 -12.34
N SER A 299 -11.88 29.03 -11.85
CA SER A 299 -12.04 30.21 -12.69
C SER A 299 -11.06 30.18 -13.88
N TRP A 300 -11.43 30.88 -14.97
CA TRP A 300 -10.63 30.91 -16.19
C TRP A 300 -9.16 31.32 -15.93
N LEU A 301 -8.94 32.27 -15.01
CA LEU A 301 -7.60 32.74 -14.66
C LEU A 301 -6.78 31.63 -13.99
N LYS A 302 -7.35 30.92 -13.02
CA LYS A 302 -6.68 29.79 -12.35
C LYS A 302 -6.36 28.67 -13.33
N ARG A 303 -7.27 28.37 -14.26
CA ARG A 303 -7.03 27.40 -15.34
C ARG A 303 -5.89 27.82 -16.24
N ALA A 304 -5.89 29.08 -16.69
CA ALA A 304 -4.82 29.62 -17.54
C ALA A 304 -3.44 29.55 -16.84
N MET A 305 -3.40 29.92 -15.54
CA MET A 305 -2.17 29.83 -14.74
C MET A 305 -1.69 28.38 -14.59
N TYR A 306 -2.60 27.44 -14.34
CA TYR A 306 -2.26 26.02 -14.25
C TYR A 306 -1.70 25.48 -15.57
N HIS A 307 -2.40 25.74 -16.69
CA HIS A 307 -1.95 25.31 -18.02
C HIS A 307 -0.64 25.96 -18.48
N TRP A 308 -0.29 27.12 -17.94
CA TRP A 308 1.02 27.73 -18.12
C TRP A 308 2.09 27.09 -17.22
N ALA A 309 1.78 26.85 -15.92
CA ALA A 309 2.75 26.41 -14.94
C ALA A 309 3.18 24.93 -15.13
N VAL A 310 2.24 24.04 -15.47
CA VAL A 310 2.53 22.60 -15.58
C VAL A 310 3.57 22.28 -16.66
N PRO A 311 3.50 22.81 -17.90
CA PRO A 311 4.55 22.63 -18.90
C PRO A 311 5.91 23.14 -18.45
N VAL A 312 5.97 24.28 -17.73
CA VAL A 312 7.20 24.81 -17.16
C VAL A 312 7.79 23.86 -16.13
N GLY A 313 6.93 23.29 -15.27
CA GLY A 313 7.34 22.28 -14.30
C GLY A 313 7.86 21.00 -14.96
N TYR A 314 7.23 20.53 -16.02
CA TYR A 314 7.67 19.37 -16.79
C TYR A 314 9.03 19.61 -17.47
N GLU A 315 9.22 20.79 -18.11
CA GLU A 315 10.51 21.18 -18.70
C GLU A 315 11.63 21.20 -17.64
N TYR A 316 11.32 21.73 -16.45
CA TYR A 316 12.24 21.74 -15.32
C TYR A 316 12.59 20.33 -14.85
N ALA A 317 11.58 19.49 -14.58
CA ALA A 317 11.75 18.12 -14.16
C ALA A 317 12.59 17.32 -15.18
N ASP A 318 12.25 17.37 -16.47
CA ASP A 318 13.00 16.71 -17.54
C ASP A 318 14.46 17.14 -17.59
N THR A 319 14.73 18.44 -17.35
CA THR A 319 16.09 18.97 -17.35
C THR A 319 16.91 18.37 -16.20
N ILE A 320 16.32 18.31 -14.99
CA ILE A 320 16.97 17.72 -13.81
C ILE A 320 17.22 16.23 -14.02
N PHE A 321 16.23 15.47 -14.52
CA PHE A 321 16.35 14.02 -14.73
C PHE A 321 17.38 13.64 -15.78
N ARG A 322 17.55 14.50 -16.80
CA ARG A 322 18.65 14.35 -17.77
C ARG A 322 20.01 14.77 -17.20
N LYS A 323 20.10 15.03 -15.89
CA LYS A 323 21.32 15.49 -15.19
C LYS A 323 21.92 16.76 -15.83
N ARG A 324 21.06 17.63 -16.40
CA ARG A 324 21.44 18.92 -16.99
C ARG A 324 21.15 20.05 -16.01
N GLN A 325 21.92 21.12 -16.09
CA GLN A 325 21.63 22.34 -15.33
C GLN A 325 20.52 23.14 -16.03
N PRO A 326 19.45 23.52 -15.31
CA PRO A 326 18.41 24.38 -15.87
C PRO A 326 18.99 25.77 -16.24
N SER A 327 18.56 26.32 -17.35
CA SER A 327 18.90 27.70 -17.69
C SER A 327 18.34 28.67 -16.66
N PHE A 328 18.98 29.85 -16.51
CA PHE A 328 18.48 30.90 -15.60
C PHE A 328 17.02 31.29 -15.91
N GLY A 329 16.64 31.38 -17.19
CA GLY A 329 15.27 31.67 -17.59
C GLY A 329 14.27 30.57 -17.18
N LEU A 330 14.66 29.27 -17.22
CA LEU A 330 13.83 28.17 -16.76
C LEU A 330 13.70 28.17 -15.24
N LEU A 331 14.79 28.46 -14.52
CA LEU A 331 14.77 28.59 -13.06
C LEU A 331 13.81 29.70 -12.62
N LEU A 332 13.86 30.86 -13.26
CA LEU A 332 12.98 31.98 -12.94
C LEU A 332 11.51 31.67 -13.23
N ARG A 333 11.21 31.07 -14.41
CA ARG A 333 9.85 30.65 -14.78
C ARG A 333 9.32 29.57 -13.80
N HIS A 334 10.13 28.58 -13.44
CA HIS A 334 9.75 27.55 -12.49
C HIS A 334 9.49 28.14 -11.10
N ARG A 335 10.33 29.07 -10.63
CA ARG A 335 10.12 29.75 -9.35
C ARG A 335 8.82 30.55 -9.33
N LEU A 336 8.49 31.23 -10.43
CA LEU A 336 7.22 31.93 -10.58
C LEU A 336 6.02 30.95 -10.58
N ALA A 337 6.12 29.85 -11.34
CA ALA A 337 5.11 28.79 -11.36
C ALA A 337 4.90 28.17 -9.97
N TYR A 338 5.99 28.00 -9.20
CA TYR A 338 5.92 27.50 -7.83
C TYR A 338 5.07 28.43 -6.93
N TYR A 339 5.36 29.72 -6.88
CA TYR A 339 4.63 30.64 -6.00
C TYR A 339 3.19 30.90 -6.46
N LEU A 340 2.94 30.94 -7.75
CA LEU A 340 1.60 31.22 -8.29
C LEU A 340 0.67 30.00 -8.30
N VAL A 341 1.23 28.78 -8.46
CA VAL A 341 0.42 27.57 -8.68
C VAL A 341 0.84 26.42 -7.79
N PHE A 342 2.10 25.95 -7.88
CA PHE A 342 2.50 24.69 -7.26
C PHE A 342 2.45 24.71 -5.74
N ARG A 343 2.82 25.84 -5.10
CA ARG A 343 2.72 26.00 -3.66
C ARG A 343 1.28 25.80 -3.15
N ALA A 344 0.30 26.38 -3.84
CA ALA A 344 -1.11 26.24 -3.47
C ALA A 344 -1.62 24.80 -3.71
N LEU A 345 -1.16 24.12 -4.76
CA LEU A 345 -1.48 22.72 -5.00
C LEU A 345 -0.87 21.82 -3.91
N LYS A 346 0.42 22.02 -3.59
CA LYS A 346 1.10 21.28 -2.50
C LYS A 346 0.39 21.47 -1.16
N ASP A 347 -0.03 22.69 -0.84
CA ASP A 347 -0.78 22.99 0.39
C ASP A 347 -2.11 22.22 0.44
N ARG A 348 -2.86 22.24 -0.67
CA ARG A 348 -4.13 21.51 -0.79
C ARG A 348 -4.00 19.99 -0.66
N LEU A 349 -2.87 19.45 -1.11
CA LEU A 349 -2.56 18.04 -1.02
C LEU A 349 -1.88 17.65 0.31
N GLY A 350 -1.58 18.62 1.19
CA GLY A 350 -0.84 18.38 2.43
C GLY A 350 0.66 18.14 2.23
N LEU A 351 1.19 18.45 1.04
CA LEU A 351 2.58 18.17 0.65
C LEU A 351 3.49 19.40 0.75
N LEU A 352 3.04 20.49 1.41
CA LEU A 352 3.82 21.73 1.47
C LEU A 352 5.17 21.55 2.17
N ARG A 353 5.18 20.77 3.26
CA ARG A 353 6.36 20.49 4.08
C ARG A 353 7.14 19.24 3.64
N ILE A 354 6.63 18.52 2.63
CA ILE A 354 7.22 17.26 2.20
C ILE A 354 8.67 17.44 1.77
N ARG A 355 9.57 16.67 2.36
CA ARG A 355 11.01 16.65 2.08
C ARG A 355 11.36 15.50 1.14
N THR A 356 10.84 14.33 1.44
CA THR A 356 10.98 13.15 0.61
C THR A 356 9.68 12.35 0.62
N ALA A 357 9.35 11.80 -0.52
CA ALA A 357 8.20 10.93 -0.69
C ALA A 357 8.61 9.70 -1.50
N SER A 358 7.96 8.58 -1.25
CA SER A 358 8.19 7.37 -2.01
C SER A 358 6.90 6.63 -2.33
N THR A 359 6.93 5.91 -3.44
CA THR A 359 5.85 5.05 -3.91
C THR A 359 6.37 3.65 -4.18
N GLY A 360 5.57 2.63 -3.86
CA GLY A 360 5.96 1.24 -4.02
C GLY A 360 4.77 0.28 -4.01
N GLY A 361 5.06 -1.01 -4.13
CA GLY A 361 4.04 -2.06 -4.22
C GLY A 361 3.51 -2.31 -5.63
N ALA A 362 3.60 -1.32 -6.53
CA ALA A 362 3.40 -1.41 -7.97
C ALA A 362 4.19 -0.30 -8.67
N ALA A 363 4.32 -0.37 -9.98
CA ALA A 363 4.93 0.71 -10.75
C ALA A 363 3.97 1.90 -10.84
N LEU A 364 4.46 3.11 -10.54
CA LEU A 364 3.74 4.35 -10.78
C LEU A 364 3.93 4.77 -12.24
N GLY A 365 2.84 5.17 -12.90
CA GLY A 365 2.93 5.69 -14.26
C GLY A 365 3.87 6.90 -14.37
N PRO A 366 4.70 6.97 -15.43
CA PRO A 366 5.72 8.02 -15.56
C PRO A 366 5.13 9.43 -15.57
N ASP A 367 3.91 9.61 -16.07
CA ASP A 367 3.22 10.89 -16.12
C ASP A 367 2.84 11.40 -14.72
N VAL A 368 2.31 10.53 -13.87
CA VAL A 368 2.01 10.87 -12.45
C VAL A 368 3.31 11.20 -11.71
N PHE A 369 4.32 10.37 -11.92
CA PHE A 369 5.63 10.54 -11.31
C PHE A 369 6.25 11.91 -11.67
N LYS A 370 6.23 12.24 -12.95
CA LYS A 370 6.70 13.52 -13.48
C LYS A 370 5.90 14.70 -12.95
N PHE A 371 4.57 14.55 -12.81
CA PHE A 371 3.69 15.59 -12.30
C PHE A 371 4.07 16.05 -10.89
N PHE A 372 4.32 15.12 -9.97
CA PHE A 372 4.72 15.48 -8.60
C PHE A 372 6.12 16.09 -8.54
N ASN A 373 7.07 15.52 -9.29
CA ASN A 373 8.41 16.09 -9.37
C ASN A 373 8.43 17.51 -9.98
N ALA A 374 7.57 17.78 -10.98
CA ALA A 374 7.41 19.12 -11.56
C ALA A 374 6.94 20.15 -10.53
N MET A 375 6.15 19.76 -9.54
CA MET A 375 5.73 20.61 -8.43
C MET A 375 6.78 20.73 -7.31
N GLY A 376 7.94 20.08 -7.46
CA GLY A 376 8.99 20.05 -6.43
C GLY A 376 8.65 19.11 -5.25
N VAL A 377 7.91 18.03 -5.48
CA VAL A 377 7.81 16.90 -4.56
C VAL A 377 8.91 15.91 -4.95
N ASN A 378 9.85 15.65 -4.04
CA ASN A 378 10.92 14.68 -4.23
C ASN A 378 10.36 13.25 -4.11
N LEU A 379 9.60 12.85 -5.14
CA LEU A 379 8.97 11.53 -5.20
C LEU A 379 9.96 10.53 -5.78
N LYS A 380 10.07 9.38 -5.14
CA LYS A 380 10.97 8.27 -5.49
C LYS A 380 10.18 6.99 -5.70
N GLN A 381 10.57 6.17 -6.67
CA GLN A 381 10.03 4.82 -6.81
C GLN A 381 10.82 3.87 -5.90
N ILE A 382 10.11 2.99 -5.21
CA ILE A 382 10.66 1.86 -4.44
C ILE A 382 10.23 0.56 -5.14
N TYR A 383 11.11 -0.42 -5.13
CA TYR A 383 10.79 -1.79 -5.50
C TYR A 383 11.19 -2.74 -4.37
N GLY A 384 10.34 -3.71 -4.13
CA GLY A 384 10.53 -4.79 -3.18
C GLY A 384 9.25 -5.56 -2.94
N GLN A 385 9.33 -6.53 -2.07
CA GLN A 385 8.21 -7.41 -1.69
C GLN A 385 8.34 -7.80 -0.23
N THR A 386 7.33 -8.43 0.33
CA THR A 386 7.30 -8.83 1.74
C THR A 386 8.50 -9.73 2.09
N GLU A 387 8.87 -10.61 1.18
CA GLU A 387 9.96 -11.57 1.30
C GLU A 387 11.36 -10.94 1.38
N ILE A 388 11.48 -9.63 1.15
CA ILE A 388 12.70 -8.84 1.37
C ILE A 388 12.45 -7.65 2.30
N SER A 389 11.51 -7.80 3.23
CA SER A 389 11.15 -6.77 4.23
C SER A 389 10.69 -5.44 3.62
N GLY A 390 10.16 -5.46 2.40
CA GLY A 390 9.51 -4.31 1.76
C GLY A 390 10.32 -3.57 0.71
N ILE A 391 11.65 -3.56 0.76
CA ILE A 391 12.48 -2.78 -0.18
C ILE A 391 13.79 -3.48 -0.58
N SER A 392 14.08 -3.49 -1.87
CA SER A 392 15.36 -3.90 -2.45
C SER A 392 16.02 -2.80 -3.30
N CYS A 393 15.21 -1.97 -3.98
CA CYS A 393 15.69 -0.86 -4.80
C CYS A 393 14.91 0.43 -4.51
N ILE A 394 15.59 1.56 -4.67
CA ILE A 394 15.01 2.91 -4.56
C ILE A 394 15.77 3.90 -5.44
N HIS A 395 15.06 4.92 -5.94
CA HIS A 395 15.70 6.10 -6.53
C HIS A 395 16.53 6.85 -5.49
N ARG A 396 17.65 7.40 -5.92
CA ARG A 396 18.49 8.27 -5.09
C ARG A 396 18.24 9.73 -5.43
N GLU A 397 18.56 10.62 -4.51
CA GLU A 397 18.44 12.05 -4.77
C GLU A 397 19.34 12.46 -5.94
N GLY A 398 18.77 13.19 -6.90
CA GLY A 398 19.47 13.59 -8.12
C GLY A 398 19.75 12.44 -9.12
N ASP A 399 19.30 11.21 -8.85
CA ASP A 399 19.45 10.05 -9.72
C ASP A 399 18.10 9.33 -9.85
N ILE A 400 17.18 9.96 -10.57
CA ILE A 400 15.81 9.49 -10.78
C ILE A 400 15.63 9.21 -12.29
N ASN A 401 15.09 8.04 -12.60
CA ASN A 401 14.64 7.65 -13.93
C ASN A 401 13.18 7.22 -13.84
N PHE A 402 12.28 7.89 -14.53
CA PHE A 402 10.83 7.69 -14.43
C PHE A 402 10.35 6.28 -14.77
N ASP A 403 11.08 5.57 -15.62
CA ASP A 403 10.73 4.23 -16.06
C ASP A 403 11.33 3.15 -15.16
N SER A 404 12.16 3.52 -14.17
CA SER A 404 12.90 2.60 -13.31
C SER A 404 12.39 2.60 -11.87
N VAL A 405 12.84 1.61 -11.11
CA VAL A 405 12.66 1.52 -9.66
C VAL A 405 13.92 1.91 -8.87
N GLY A 406 14.88 2.53 -9.55
CA GLY A 406 16.14 2.96 -8.95
C GLY A 406 17.20 1.87 -8.91
N LYS A 407 18.08 1.96 -7.92
CA LYS A 407 19.25 1.09 -7.72
C LYS A 407 19.13 0.31 -6.41
N PRO A 408 19.82 -0.83 -6.27
CA PRO A 408 19.81 -1.60 -5.03
C PRO A 408 20.21 -0.76 -3.82
N ILE A 409 19.54 -0.99 -2.67
CA ILE A 409 19.95 -0.42 -1.38
C ILE A 409 21.23 -1.13 -0.90
N PRO A 410 21.98 -0.55 0.07
CA PRO A 410 23.14 -1.21 0.64
C PRO A 410 22.84 -2.64 1.11
N GLU A 411 23.86 -3.49 1.11
CA GLU A 411 23.78 -4.91 1.51
C GLU A 411 22.72 -5.73 0.72
N THR A 412 22.31 -5.24 -0.46
CA THR A 412 21.37 -5.93 -1.35
C THR A 412 21.98 -6.10 -2.73
N GLU A 413 22.12 -7.35 -3.14
CA GLU A 413 22.53 -7.73 -4.48
C GLU A 413 21.29 -8.07 -5.32
N ILE A 414 21.27 -7.57 -6.56
CA ILE A 414 20.25 -7.92 -7.54
C ILE A 414 20.91 -8.56 -8.74
N SER A 415 20.39 -9.69 -9.17
CA SER A 415 20.79 -10.40 -10.38
C SER A 415 19.56 -10.70 -11.25
N LEU A 416 19.79 -11.12 -12.47
CA LEU A 416 18.73 -11.56 -13.38
C LEU A 416 19.00 -13.03 -13.73
N SER A 417 17.95 -13.84 -13.72
CA SER A 417 18.00 -15.20 -14.26
C SER A 417 18.11 -15.20 -15.78
N ASP A 418 18.38 -16.36 -16.37
CA ASP A 418 18.40 -16.53 -17.85
C ASP A 418 17.05 -16.17 -18.52
N THR A 419 15.96 -16.22 -17.76
CA THR A 419 14.62 -15.84 -18.23
C THR A 419 14.28 -14.37 -17.96
N GLY A 420 15.18 -13.61 -17.35
CA GLY A 420 14.98 -12.21 -16.98
C GLY A 420 14.23 -12.00 -15.68
N GLU A 421 14.08 -13.04 -14.84
CA GLU A 421 13.52 -12.90 -13.49
C GLU A 421 14.50 -12.15 -12.59
N ILE A 422 13.97 -11.23 -11.78
CA ILE A 422 14.73 -10.47 -10.79
C ILE A 422 15.00 -11.35 -9.56
N LEU A 423 16.27 -11.56 -9.28
CA LEU A 423 16.77 -12.33 -8.13
C LEU A 423 17.41 -11.36 -7.12
N SER A 424 17.13 -11.57 -5.83
CA SER A 424 17.65 -10.71 -4.76
C SER A 424 18.41 -11.53 -3.71
N ARG A 425 19.49 -10.96 -3.17
CA ARG A 425 20.22 -11.49 -2.02
C ARG A 425 20.48 -10.37 -1.03
N SER A 426 20.07 -10.53 0.24
CA SER A 426 20.25 -9.53 1.29
C SER A 426 20.01 -10.16 2.66
N PRO A 427 20.61 -9.63 3.74
CA PRO A 427 20.22 -9.99 5.10
C PRO A 427 18.74 -9.61 5.43
N SER A 428 18.11 -8.78 4.61
CA SER A 428 16.68 -8.41 4.73
C SER A 428 15.73 -9.45 4.14
N VAL A 429 16.24 -10.51 3.49
CA VAL A 429 15.43 -11.62 2.95
C VAL A 429 14.85 -12.43 4.11
N PHE A 430 13.57 -12.76 4.01
CA PHE A 430 12.78 -13.46 5.00
C PHE A 430 13.32 -14.88 5.32
N ILE A 431 12.88 -15.44 6.44
CA ILE A 431 13.29 -16.78 6.86
C ILE A 431 12.64 -17.88 5.99
N GLY A 432 11.39 -17.63 5.55
CA GLY A 432 10.58 -18.55 4.77
C GLY A 432 9.10 -18.35 5.04
N TYR A 433 8.26 -19.21 4.44
CA TYR A 433 6.81 -19.20 4.68
C TYR A 433 6.42 -20.13 5.81
N TYR A 434 5.63 -19.63 6.75
CA TYR A 434 5.11 -20.40 7.87
C TYR A 434 4.30 -21.61 7.39
N LYS A 435 4.64 -22.81 7.88
CA LYS A 435 4.03 -24.10 7.50
C LYS A 435 4.05 -24.41 5.97
N SER A 436 4.94 -23.79 5.21
CA SER A 436 5.02 -24.00 3.75
C SER A 436 6.47 -24.19 3.29
N PRO A 437 7.13 -25.30 3.65
CA PRO A 437 8.54 -25.54 3.34
C PRO A 437 8.80 -25.67 1.83
N GLU A 438 7.91 -26.31 1.07
CA GLU A 438 8.06 -26.46 -0.39
C GLU A 438 8.06 -25.12 -1.13
N GLU A 439 7.17 -24.21 -0.72
CA GLU A 439 7.12 -22.86 -1.31
C GLU A 439 8.33 -22.03 -0.88
N THR A 440 8.83 -22.25 0.34
CA THR A 440 10.07 -21.61 0.82
C THR A 440 11.25 -22.04 -0.02
N GLU A 441 11.42 -23.34 -0.27
CA GLU A 441 12.51 -23.88 -1.08
C GLU A 441 12.49 -23.35 -2.52
N LYS A 442 11.31 -23.27 -3.13
CA LYS A 442 11.14 -22.68 -4.48
C LYS A 442 11.52 -21.20 -4.49
N THR A 443 11.08 -20.45 -3.46
CA THR A 443 11.28 -19.01 -3.39
C THR A 443 12.73 -18.64 -3.04
N LEU A 444 13.45 -19.48 -2.28
CA LEU A 444 14.83 -19.27 -1.84
C LEU A 444 15.83 -20.18 -2.56
N ALA A 445 15.56 -20.59 -3.79
CA ALA A 445 16.39 -21.51 -4.52
C ALA A 445 17.79 -20.93 -4.83
N GLY A 446 18.80 -21.77 -4.72
CA GLY A 446 20.21 -21.40 -5.08
C GLY A 446 20.80 -20.27 -4.23
N GLY A 447 20.23 -19.96 -3.06
CA GLY A 447 20.68 -18.87 -2.19
C GLY A 447 20.22 -17.48 -2.66
N TRP A 448 19.24 -17.43 -3.57
CA TRP A 448 18.60 -16.22 -4.06
C TRP A 448 17.11 -16.22 -3.75
N LEU A 449 16.60 -15.05 -3.46
CA LEU A 449 15.16 -14.82 -3.44
C LEU A 449 14.67 -14.63 -4.88
N HIS A 450 13.83 -15.54 -5.34
CA HIS A 450 13.12 -15.50 -6.62
C HIS A 450 11.90 -14.59 -6.50
N SER A 451 11.95 -13.44 -7.14
CA SER A 451 10.87 -12.44 -6.99
C SER A 451 9.58 -12.78 -7.75
N GLY A 452 9.70 -13.57 -8.80
CA GLY A 452 8.62 -13.78 -9.78
C GLY A 452 8.35 -12.55 -10.66
N ASP A 453 9.16 -11.50 -10.60
CA ASP A 453 9.07 -10.29 -11.42
C ASP A 453 10.14 -10.33 -12.52
N ALA A 454 9.76 -9.91 -13.74
CA ALA A 454 10.69 -9.76 -14.86
C ALA A 454 11.23 -8.34 -14.92
N GLY A 455 12.51 -8.20 -15.26
CA GLY A 455 13.15 -6.91 -15.37
C GLY A 455 14.46 -6.92 -16.13
N TYR A 456 15.10 -5.75 -16.23
CA TYR A 456 16.43 -5.60 -16.79
C TYR A 456 17.12 -4.36 -16.20
N PHE A 457 18.45 -4.30 -16.32
CA PHE A 457 19.23 -3.13 -15.94
C PHE A 457 19.44 -2.19 -17.13
N THR A 458 19.34 -0.89 -16.88
CA THR A 458 19.80 0.14 -17.80
C THR A 458 21.33 0.26 -17.76
N GLU A 459 21.93 0.93 -18.74
CA GLU A 459 23.39 1.15 -18.81
C GLU A 459 23.94 1.91 -17.58
N ASP A 460 23.14 2.78 -16.96
CA ASP A 460 23.50 3.54 -15.75
C ASP A 460 23.15 2.80 -14.44
N GLY A 461 22.75 1.52 -14.53
CA GLY A 461 22.56 0.61 -13.41
C GLY A 461 21.22 0.75 -12.68
N HIS A 462 20.23 1.40 -13.28
CA HIS A 462 18.85 1.38 -12.77
C HIS A 462 18.16 0.09 -13.13
N LEU A 463 17.37 -0.46 -12.20
CA LEU A 463 16.52 -1.61 -12.45
C LEU A 463 15.17 -1.14 -13.06
N ILE A 464 14.80 -1.73 -14.19
CA ILE A 464 13.47 -1.61 -14.79
C ILE A 464 12.70 -2.89 -14.45
N VAL A 465 11.56 -2.76 -13.79
CA VAL A 465 10.62 -3.86 -13.56
C VAL A 465 9.55 -3.80 -14.65
N ILE A 466 9.41 -4.88 -15.39
CA ILE A 466 8.47 -4.93 -16.54
C ILE A 466 7.08 -5.34 -16.06
N ASP A 467 6.97 -6.51 -15.46
CA ASP A 467 5.72 -7.12 -14.96
C ASP A 467 6.06 -8.40 -14.18
N ARG A 468 5.07 -9.13 -13.67
CA ARG A 468 5.26 -10.51 -13.22
C ARG A 468 5.71 -11.38 -14.40
N VAL A 469 6.68 -12.27 -14.18
CA VAL A 469 7.15 -13.21 -15.23
C VAL A 469 5.98 -13.94 -15.91
N LYS A 470 4.99 -14.36 -15.11
CA LYS A 470 3.79 -15.05 -15.59
C LYS A 470 2.74 -14.16 -16.25
N ASP A 471 2.82 -12.84 -16.04
CA ASP A 471 1.85 -11.85 -16.53
C ASP A 471 2.37 -11.08 -17.76
N VAL A 472 3.66 -11.24 -18.12
CA VAL A 472 4.15 -10.76 -19.43
C VAL A 472 3.46 -11.53 -20.54
N MET A 473 2.77 -10.80 -21.40
CA MET A 473 1.96 -11.37 -22.47
C MET A 473 2.70 -11.29 -23.82
N HIS A 474 2.29 -12.12 -24.75
CA HIS A 474 2.71 -12.05 -26.16
C HIS A 474 1.50 -12.17 -27.08
N LEU A 475 1.51 -11.42 -28.17
CA LEU A 475 0.55 -11.57 -29.27
C LEU A 475 0.87 -12.81 -30.11
N ASN A 476 -0.01 -13.16 -31.04
CA ASN A 476 0.20 -14.29 -31.99
C ASN A 476 1.45 -14.13 -32.87
N ASP A 477 1.88 -12.89 -33.11
CA ASP A 477 3.12 -12.54 -33.83
C ASP A 477 4.39 -12.54 -32.96
N ALA A 478 4.28 -13.06 -31.73
CA ALA A 478 5.32 -13.07 -30.70
C ALA A 478 5.73 -11.68 -30.16
N THR A 479 5.01 -10.61 -30.49
CA THR A 479 5.23 -9.29 -29.88
C THR A 479 4.94 -9.35 -28.38
N ARG A 480 5.96 -9.12 -27.55
CA ARG A 480 5.82 -9.09 -26.08
C ARG A 480 5.33 -7.73 -25.60
N PHE A 481 4.46 -7.72 -24.59
CA PHE A 481 3.99 -6.52 -23.94
C PHE A 481 3.70 -6.75 -22.45
N SER A 482 3.81 -5.69 -21.65
CA SER A 482 3.36 -5.66 -20.27
C SER A 482 1.96 -5.06 -20.21
N PRO A 483 0.96 -5.80 -19.79
CA PRO A 483 -0.38 -5.25 -19.55
C PRO A 483 -0.35 -4.11 -18.53
N GLN A 484 0.37 -4.27 -17.44
CA GLN A 484 0.45 -3.30 -16.35
C GLN A 484 1.02 -1.95 -16.81
N PHE A 485 2.00 -1.95 -17.72
CA PHE A 485 2.55 -0.71 -18.28
C PHE A 485 1.49 0.09 -19.03
N ILE A 486 0.67 -0.57 -19.85
CA ILE A 486 -0.41 0.07 -20.63
C ILE A 486 -1.50 0.56 -19.67
N GLU A 487 -1.89 -0.26 -18.71
CA GLU A 487 -2.90 0.05 -17.70
C GLU A 487 -2.52 1.26 -16.85
N ASN A 488 -1.26 1.36 -16.42
CA ASN A 488 -0.78 2.52 -15.66
C ASN A 488 -0.85 3.81 -16.46
N LYS A 489 -0.62 3.76 -17.78
CA LYS A 489 -0.81 4.91 -18.66
C LYS A 489 -2.29 5.31 -18.79
N LEU A 490 -3.19 4.35 -18.90
CA LEU A 490 -4.64 4.61 -18.94
C LEU A 490 -5.15 5.23 -17.63
N LYS A 491 -4.68 4.75 -16.50
CA LYS A 491 -5.07 5.25 -15.16
C LYS A 491 -4.58 6.66 -14.83
N PHE A 492 -3.72 7.25 -15.66
CA PHE A 492 -3.41 8.67 -15.56
C PHE A 492 -4.59 9.58 -15.93
N SER A 493 -5.53 9.07 -16.71
CA SER A 493 -6.78 9.79 -17.01
C SER A 493 -7.67 9.87 -15.77
N PRO A 494 -8.20 11.07 -15.40
CA PRO A 494 -9.11 11.20 -14.26
C PRO A 494 -10.45 10.49 -14.46
N TYR A 495 -10.72 9.99 -15.66
CA TYR A 495 -11.97 9.32 -16.02
C TYR A 495 -11.89 7.79 -15.98
N ILE A 496 -10.69 7.23 -15.84
CA ILE A 496 -10.44 5.79 -15.82
C ILE A 496 -10.01 5.38 -14.40
N LYS A 497 -10.84 4.55 -13.75
CA LYS A 497 -10.60 4.05 -12.41
C LYS A 497 -9.66 2.86 -12.38
N GLU A 498 -9.96 1.88 -13.23
CA GLU A 498 -9.21 0.65 -13.38
C GLU A 498 -9.37 0.13 -14.81
N CYS A 499 -8.42 -0.67 -15.28
CA CYS A 499 -8.50 -1.30 -16.57
C CYS A 499 -7.73 -2.62 -16.59
N VAL A 500 -8.12 -3.51 -17.49
CA VAL A 500 -7.49 -4.80 -17.71
C VAL A 500 -7.16 -4.95 -19.18
N CYS A 501 -5.87 -4.93 -19.51
CA CYS A 501 -5.39 -5.17 -20.86
C CYS A 501 -5.36 -6.66 -21.16
N LEU A 502 -5.80 -7.00 -22.36
CA LEU A 502 -5.96 -8.34 -22.90
C LEU A 502 -5.14 -8.45 -24.19
N GLY A 503 -4.68 -9.66 -24.55
CA GLY A 503 -3.94 -9.82 -25.81
C GLY A 503 -3.08 -11.08 -25.86
N HIS A 504 -2.98 -11.84 -24.75
CA HIS A 504 -2.19 -13.07 -24.73
C HIS A 504 -2.71 -14.07 -25.77
N GLU A 505 -1.82 -14.49 -26.70
CA GLU A 505 -2.15 -15.38 -27.82
C GLU A 505 -3.33 -14.87 -28.68
N ARG A 506 -3.38 -13.53 -28.90
CA ARG A 506 -4.39 -12.86 -29.73
C ARG A 506 -3.70 -11.99 -30.78
N ASP A 507 -4.47 -11.52 -31.78
CA ASP A 507 -3.93 -10.72 -32.88
C ASP A 507 -3.70 -9.25 -32.53
N PHE A 508 -4.30 -8.77 -31.45
CA PHE A 508 -4.20 -7.38 -31.02
C PHE A 508 -4.47 -7.22 -29.53
N ILE A 509 -4.09 -6.05 -28.97
CA ILE A 509 -4.40 -5.68 -27.59
C ILE A 509 -5.79 -5.06 -27.53
N ALA A 510 -6.61 -5.55 -26.60
CA ALA A 510 -7.89 -4.98 -26.21
C ALA A 510 -7.84 -4.57 -24.72
N SER A 511 -8.80 -3.75 -24.28
CA SER A 511 -8.92 -3.36 -22.87
C SER A 511 -10.35 -3.39 -22.37
N MET A 512 -10.57 -3.93 -21.17
CA MET A 512 -11.78 -3.74 -20.37
C MET A 512 -11.52 -2.59 -19.41
N ILE A 513 -12.37 -1.56 -19.41
CA ILE A 513 -12.14 -0.30 -18.69
C ILE A 513 -13.29 -0.06 -17.71
N CYS A 514 -12.95 0.26 -16.46
CA CYS A 514 -13.86 0.79 -15.46
C CYS A 514 -13.74 2.31 -15.43
N ILE A 515 -14.85 3.01 -15.56
CA ILE A 515 -14.88 4.46 -15.42
C ILE A 515 -14.70 4.88 -13.95
N ASP A 516 -14.09 6.04 -13.71
CA ASP A 516 -14.13 6.69 -12.40
C ASP A 516 -15.50 7.35 -12.23
N TYR A 517 -16.41 6.66 -11.55
CA TYR A 517 -17.80 7.07 -11.44
C TYR A 517 -17.99 8.50 -10.91
N PRO A 518 -17.34 8.93 -9.81
CA PRO A 518 -17.45 10.31 -9.32
C PRO A 518 -16.97 11.35 -10.34
N ASN A 519 -15.84 11.13 -10.99
CA ASN A 519 -15.25 12.10 -11.91
C ASN A 519 -15.99 12.16 -13.25
N VAL A 520 -16.41 11.00 -13.77
CA VAL A 520 -17.21 10.91 -15.00
C VAL A 520 -18.61 11.45 -14.76
N GLY A 521 -19.21 11.17 -13.59
CA GLY A 521 -20.51 11.73 -13.20
C GLY A 521 -20.47 13.26 -13.17
N LYS A 522 -19.45 13.84 -12.54
CA LYS A 522 -19.26 15.28 -12.52
C LYS A 522 -19.06 15.87 -13.92
N TRP A 523 -18.32 15.18 -14.80
CA TRP A 523 -18.15 15.58 -16.19
C TRP A 523 -19.50 15.56 -16.95
N ALA A 524 -20.33 14.54 -16.71
CA ALA A 524 -21.65 14.38 -17.31
C ALA A 524 -22.63 15.47 -16.83
N GLU A 525 -22.67 15.75 -15.52
CA GLU A 525 -23.47 16.83 -14.92
C GLU A 525 -23.14 18.20 -15.54
N GLY A 526 -21.86 18.51 -15.69
CA GLY A 526 -21.40 19.75 -16.35
C GLY A 526 -21.87 19.90 -17.80
N ARG A 527 -22.30 18.80 -18.43
CA ARG A 527 -22.84 18.73 -19.81
C ARG A 527 -24.33 18.45 -19.86
N ARG A 528 -24.99 18.38 -18.69
CA ARG A 528 -26.43 18.09 -18.55
C ARG A 528 -26.82 16.72 -19.11
N ILE A 529 -25.91 15.73 -18.99
CA ILE A 529 -26.16 14.35 -19.33
C ILE A 529 -26.78 13.69 -18.10
N SER A 530 -28.02 13.21 -18.22
CA SER A 530 -28.73 12.55 -17.12
C SER A 530 -28.32 11.08 -17.04
N TYR A 531 -28.07 10.61 -15.83
CA TYR A 531 -27.78 9.21 -15.52
C TYR A 531 -28.31 8.85 -14.11
N THR A 532 -28.47 7.57 -13.83
CA THR A 532 -29.01 7.09 -12.55
C THR A 532 -28.06 6.13 -11.83
N THR A 533 -27.32 5.33 -12.55
CA THR A 533 -26.42 4.31 -12.02
C THR A 533 -25.06 4.33 -12.73
N TYR A 534 -24.10 3.59 -12.18
CA TYR A 534 -22.82 3.37 -12.84
C TYR A 534 -23.00 2.80 -14.25
N THR A 535 -23.83 1.74 -14.37
CA THR A 535 -24.08 1.05 -15.65
C THR A 535 -24.70 2.01 -16.67
N ASP A 536 -25.74 2.75 -16.28
CA ASP A 536 -26.39 3.76 -17.14
C ASP A 536 -25.39 4.84 -17.61
N LEU A 537 -24.49 5.28 -16.72
CA LEU A 537 -23.46 6.26 -17.07
C LEU A 537 -22.43 5.68 -18.05
N ALA A 538 -21.97 4.44 -17.82
CA ALA A 538 -20.98 3.78 -18.67
C ALA A 538 -21.50 3.47 -20.10
N GLU A 539 -22.84 3.33 -20.28
CA GLU A 539 -23.48 3.07 -21.57
C GLU A 539 -23.70 4.32 -22.43
N LYS A 540 -23.59 5.53 -21.85
CA LYS A 540 -23.81 6.78 -22.60
C LYS A 540 -22.76 6.91 -23.72
N SER A 541 -23.23 7.25 -24.93
CA SER A 541 -22.35 7.49 -26.08
C SER A 541 -21.31 8.54 -25.80
N GLU A 542 -21.67 9.61 -25.10
CA GLU A 542 -20.79 10.72 -24.75
C GLU A 542 -19.66 10.29 -23.80
N ILE A 543 -19.94 9.30 -22.92
CA ILE A 543 -18.94 8.74 -22.01
C ILE A 543 -18.01 7.80 -22.77
N ILE A 544 -18.57 6.97 -23.65
CA ILE A 544 -17.77 6.11 -24.52
C ILE A 544 -16.81 6.98 -25.37
N ASP A 545 -17.29 8.08 -25.95
CA ASP A 545 -16.48 9.01 -26.74
C ASP A 545 -15.43 9.73 -25.88
N LEU A 546 -15.75 10.05 -24.61
CA LEU A 546 -14.78 10.60 -23.67
C LEU A 546 -13.63 9.62 -23.43
N ILE A 547 -13.95 8.37 -23.08
CA ILE A 547 -12.95 7.34 -22.82
C ILE A 547 -12.15 6.99 -24.09
N MET A 548 -12.81 6.93 -25.25
CA MET A 548 -12.12 6.71 -26.53
C MET A 548 -11.03 7.76 -26.77
N LYS A 549 -11.29 9.03 -26.46
CA LYS A 549 -10.28 10.09 -26.57
C LYS A 549 -9.12 9.88 -25.61
N GLU A 550 -9.38 9.43 -24.39
CA GLU A 550 -8.33 9.15 -23.43
C GLU A 550 -7.47 7.95 -23.86
N VAL A 551 -8.08 6.89 -24.36
CA VAL A 551 -7.34 5.72 -24.90
C VAL A 551 -6.52 6.11 -26.14
N ALA A 552 -7.07 6.95 -27.03
CA ALA A 552 -6.33 7.46 -28.20
C ALA A 552 -5.07 8.25 -27.80
N LYS A 553 -5.15 9.11 -26.78
CA LYS A 553 -3.99 9.82 -26.22
C LYS A 553 -2.90 8.86 -25.72
N VAL A 554 -3.29 7.80 -25.02
CA VAL A 554 -2.34 6.78 -24.55
C VAL A 554 -1.72 6.06 -25.75
N ASN A 555 -2.50 5.69 -26.76
CA ASN A 555 -2.01 5.05 -27.98
C ASN A 555 -0.96 5.87 -28.74
N GLU A 556 -1.03 7.21 -28.69
CA GLU A 556 0.01 8.09 -29.27
C GLU A 556 1.39 7.87 -28.64
N THR A 557 1.42 7.46 -27.35
CA THR A 557 2.66 7.22 -26.60
C THR A 557 3.16 5.77 -26.67
N LEU A 558 2.37 4.86 -27.24
CA LEU A 558 2.70 3.44 -27.36
C LEU A 558 3.30 3.10 -28.71
N PRO A 559 4.23 2.11 -28.78
CA PRO A 559 4.67 1.53 -30.04
C PRO A 559 3.46 1.01 -30.85
N ALA A 560 3.51 1.14 -32.17
CA ALA A 560 2.40 0.78 -33.04
C ALA A 560 1.91 -0.68 -32.86
N THR A 561 2.83 -1.59 -32.52
CA THR A 561 2.54 -3.03 -32.29
C THR A 561 1.81 -3.31 -30.98
N THR A 562 1.91 -2.40 -29.99
CA THR A 562 1.32 -2.56 -28.67
C THR A 562 0.19 -1.58 -28.37
N ARG A 563 -0.36 -0.94 -29.39
CA ARG A 563 -1.54 -0.07 -29.26
C ARG A 563 -2.79 -0.86 -28.98
N ILE A 564 -3.65 -0.32 -28.14
CA ILE A 564 -4.99 -0.84 -27.88
C ILE A 564 -5.82 -0.64 -29.15
N ARG A 565 -6.38 -1.69 -29.69
CA ARG A 565 -7.23 -1.63 -30.89
C ARG A 565 -8.72 -1.65 -30.59
N LYS A 566 -9.11 -2.29 -29.48
CA LYS A 566 -10.52 -2.36 -29.07
C LYS A 566 -10.64 -2.17 -27.56
N PHE A 567 -11.76 -1.60 -27.14
CA PHE A 567 -12.09 -1.55 -25.71
C PHE A 567 -13.59 -1.71 -25.47
N VAL A 568 -13.92 -2.07 -24.22
CA VAL A 568 -15.27 -2.06 -23.68
C VAL A 568 -15.28 -1.33 -22.34
N LEU A 569 -16.39 -0.67 -22.00
CA LEU A 569 -16.62 -0.16 -20.64
C LEU A 569 -17.35 -1.23 -19.84
N LEU A 570 -16.80 -1.60 -18.68
CA LEU A 570 -17.45 -2.57 -17.79
C LEU A 570 -18.68 -1.94 -17.14
N TYR A 571 -19.64 -2.77 -16.80
CA TYR A 571 -20.93 -2.39 -16.20
C TYR A 571 -20.84 -2.12 -14.69
N LYS A 572 -19.69 -2.40 -14.08
CA LYS A 572 -19.37 -2.12 -12.67
C LYS A 572 -17.89 -1.88 -12.49
N GLU A 573 -17.48 -1.33 -11.35
CA GLU A 573 -16.08 -1.32 -10.93
C GLU A 573 -15.61 -2.74 -10.55
N LEU A 574 -14.31 -3.01 -10.69
CA LEU A 574 -13.71 -4.23 -10.15
C LEU A 574 -13.63 -4.11 -8.63
N ASP A 575 -13.91 -5.21 -7.93
CA ASP A 575 -13.98 -5.22 -6.47
C ASP A 575 -13.14 -6.37 -5.85
N ALA A 576 -12.64 -6.14 -4.64
CA ALA A 576 -11.87 -7.12 -3.88
C ALA A 576 -12.77 -8.20 -3.27
N ASP A 577 -13.99 -7.87 -2.88
CA ASP A 577 -14.96 -8.82 -2.30
C ASP A 577 -15.53 -9.77 -3.35
N ASP A 578 -15.47 -9.36 -4.62
CA ASP A 578 -15.78 -10.19 -5.78
C ASP A 578 -14.58 -11.00 -6.29
N ASP A 579 -13.46 -11.02 -5.55
CA ASP A 579 -12.20 -11.68 -5.94
C ASP A 579 -11.51 -11.12 -7.20
N GLU A 580 -11.96 -9.99 -7.74
CA GLU A 580 -11.41 -9.38 -8.95
C GLU A 580 -10.11 -8.61 -8.68
N LEU A 581 -9.98 -8.07 -7.46
CA LEU A 581 -8.79 -7.38 -6.95
C LEU A 581 -8.26 -8.09 -5.69
N THR A 582 -6.97 -7.91 -5.42
CA THR A 582 -6.41 -8.21 -4.10
C THR A 582 -6.81 -7.13 -3.09
N ARG A 583 -6.61 -7.37 -1.77
CA ARG A 583 -6.81 -6.34 -0.73
C ARG A 583 -5.91 -5.11 -0.92
N THR A 584 -4.77 -5.29 -1.59
CA THR A 584 -3.90 -4.18 -2.04
C THR A 584 -4.28 -3.61 -3.40
N ARG A 585 -5.48 -3.98 -3.91
CA ARG A 585 -6.09 -3.50 -5.15
C ARG A 585 -5.31 -3.80 -6.44
N LYS A 586 -4.58 -4.92 -6.47
CA LYS A 586 -3.98 -5.47 -7.71
C LYS A 586 -4.99 -6.37 -8.41
N VAL A 587 -5.08 -6.26 -9.73
CA VAL A 587 -5.98 -7.09 -10.56
C VAL A 587 -5.58 -8.57 -10.46
N ARG A 588 -6.53 -9.44 -10.13
CA ARG A 588 -6.39 -10.90 -10.17
C ARG A 588 -6.70 -11.41 -11.56
N ARG A 589 -5.74 -11.27 -12.49
CA ARG A 589 -5.93 -11.47 -13.95
C ARG A 589 -6.56 -12.81 -14.31
N ALA A 590 -6.12 -13.90 -13.68
CA ALA A 590 -6.67 -15.23 -13.96
C ALA A 590 -8.16 -15.28 -13.62
N PHE A 591 -8.56 -14.74 -12.47
CA PHE A 591 -9.95 -14.71 -12.03
C PHE A 591 -10.80 -13.80 -12.93
N VAL A 592 -10.30 -12.60 -13.25
CA VAL A 592 -10.97 -11.67 -14.17
C VAL A 592 -11.11 -12.30 -15.57
N GLY A 593 -10.05 -12.97 -16.04
CA GLY A 593 -10.08 -13.69 -17.32
C GLY A 593 -11.17 -14.76 -17.39
N ASP A 594 -11.35 -15.53 -16.32
CA ASP A 594 -12.40 -16.55 -16.24
C ASP A 594 -13.80 -15.93 -16.10
N ARG A 595 -13.96 -14.95 -15.20
CA ARG A 595 -15.26 -14.30 -14.94
C ARG A 595 -15.81 -13.57 -16.18
N TYR A 596 -14.94 -12.86 -16.90
CA TYR A 596 -15.30 -12.08 -18.07
C TYR A 596 -15.00 -12.80 -19.40
N ARG A 597 -14.78 -14.12 -19.37
CA ARG A 597 -14.43 -14.91 -20.56
C ARG A 597 -15.35 -14.65 -21.75
N HIS A 598 -16.67 -14.58 -21.53
CA HIS A 598 -17.63 -14.32 -22.59
C HIS A 598 -17.46 -12.92 -23.22
N VAL A 599 -17.09 -11.90 -22.43
CA VAL A 599 -16.78 -10.55 -22.92
C VAL A 599 -15.52 -10.58 -23.76
N ILE A 600 -14.47 -11.23 -23.23
CA ILE A 600 -13.17 -11.36 -23.90
C ILE A 600 -13.34 -12.06 -25.25
N GLU A 601 -14.01 -13.20 -25.29
CA GLU A 601 -14.25 -13.92 -26.52
C GLU A 601 -15.10 -13.12 -27.52
N GLY A 602 -16.11 -12.38 -27.06
CA GLY A 602 -16.93 -11.49 -27.89
C GLY A 602 -16.10 -10.42 -28.59
N ILE A 603 -15.18 -9.76 -27.85
CA ILE A 603 -14.27 -8.75 -28.40
C ILE A 603 -13.43 -9.32 -29.55
N TYR A 604 -12.83 -10.50 -29.35
CA TYR A 604 -11.94 -11.13 -30.35
C TYR A 604 -12.67 -11.82 -31.51
N ARG A 605 -13.96 -12.20 -31.32
CA ARG A 605 -14.82 -12.62 -32.42
C ARG A 605 -15.31 -11.46 -33.30
N GLY A 606 -15.04 -10.22 -32.90
CA GLY A 606 -15.46 -9.04 -33.66
C GLY A 606 -16.91 -8.62 -33.39
N GLU A 607 -17.51 -9.05 -32.30
CA GLU A 607 -18.85 -8.61 -31.91
C GLU A 607 -18.83 -7.11 -31.62
N MET A 608 -19.80 -6.38 -32.15
CA MET A 608 -19.92 -4.93 -31.91
C MET A 608 -20.63 -4.63 -30.57
N SER A 609 -21.27 -5.65 -30.00
CA SER A 609 -22.16 -5.52 -28.84
C SER A 609 -22.25 -6.88 -28.14
N ILE A 610 -21.95 -6.92 -26.85
CA ILE A 610 -21.89 -8.14 -26.06
C ILE A 610 -22.96 -8.09 -24.96
N PRO A 611 -23.97 -8.99 -24.98
CA PRO A 611 -25.00 -9.03 -23.97
C PRO A 611 -24.44 -9.52 -22.62
N ILE A 612 -24.86 -8.87 -21.54
CA ILE A 612 -24.50 -9.22 -20.16
C ILE A 612 -25.78 -9.59 -19.42
N ASP A 613 -25.77 -10.73 -18.76
CA ASP A 613 -26.76 -11.14 -17.74
C ASP A 613 -25.98 -11.52 -16.49
N ALA A 614 -25.89 -10.61 -15.53
CA ALA A 614 -25.03 -10.77 -14.37
C ALA A 614 -25.78 -10.40 -13.07
N VAL A 615 -25.39 -11.06 -11.97
CA VAL A 615 -25.85 -10.73 -10.62
C VAL A 615 -24.78 -9.83 -9.99
N ILE A 616 -25.19 -8.63 -9.59
CA ILE A 616 -24.33 -7.75 -8.78
C ILE A 616 -24.75 -7.90 -7.32
N LYS A 617 -23.78 -8.09 -6.44
CA LYS A 617 -23.94 -8.04 -4.99
C LYS A 617 -23.48 -6.65 -4.51
N TYR A 618 -24.38 -5.91 -3.86
CA TYR A 618 -24.05 -4.62 -3.26
C TYR A 618 -23.41 -4.79 -1.89
N GLN A 619 -22.73 -3.75 -1.39
CA GLN A 619 -22.09 -3.73 -0.08
C GLN A 619 -23.08 -3.99 1.09
N ASP A 620 -24.35 -3.66 0.91
CA ASP A 620 -25.43 -3.96 1.87
C ASP A 620 -25.91 -5.42 1.81
N GLY A 621 -25.24 -6.28 1.06
CA GLY A 621 -25.56 -7.70 0.90
C GLY A 621 -26.72 -7.99 -0.06
N LYS A 622 -27.41 -6.96 -0.60
CA LYS A 622 -28.46 -7.15 -1.60
C LYS A 622 -27.90 -7.54 -2.94
N THR A 623 -28.62 -8.34 -3.68
CA THR A 623 -28.30 -8.73 -5.04
C THR A 623 -29.28 -8.14 -6.04
N SER A 624 -28.78 -7.70 -7.20
CA SER A 624 -29.61 -7.26 -8.32
C SER A 624 -29.16 -7.93 -9.60
N ASN A 625 -30.12 -8.40 -10.41
CA ASN A 625 -29.85 -8.89 -11.75
C ASN A 625 -29.71 -7.71 -12.70
N ILE A 626 -28.58 -7.60 -13.35
CA ILE A 626 -28.33 -6.62 -14.41
C ILE A 626 -28.36 -7.31 -15.76
N LYS A 627 -29.24 -6.81 -16.62
CA LYS A 627 -29.25 -7.14 -18.06
C LYS A 627 -28.85 -5.90 -18.82
N THR A 628 -27.69 -5.94 -19.44
CA THR A 628 -27.15 -4.83 -20.19
C THR A 628 -26.37 -5.32 -21.42
N THR A 629 -25.81 -4.41 -22.18
CA THR A 629 -25.06 -4.70 -23.38
C THR A 629 -23.81 -3.83 -23.44
N LEU A 630 -22.64 -4.45 -23.49
CA LEU A 630 -21.37 -3.73 -23.63
C LEU A 630 -21.09 -3.44 -25.10
N ALA A 631 -20.93 -2.17 -25.44
CA ALA A 631 -20.50 -1.76 -26.76
C ALA A 631 -19.00 -1.96 -26.92
N VAL A 632 -18.58 -2.71 -27.94
CA VAL A 632 -17.17 -2.85 -28.33
C VAL A 632 -16.80 -1.71 -29.25
N LYS A 633 -15.72 -0.98 -28.95
CA LYS A 633 -15.26 0.17 -29.72
C LYS A 633 -13.91 -0.11 -30.35
N ASP A 634 -13.80 0.19 -31.64
CA ASP A 634 -12.54 0.17 -32.39
C ASP A 634 -11.83 1.55 -32.27
N LEU A 635 -10.47 1.54 -32.25
CA LEU A 635 -9.60 2.70 -32.12
C LEU A 635 -8.72 2.89 -33.36
#